data_f9938aac03bd90955d952322debc24d2
#
_entry.id   f9938aac03bd90955d952322debc24d2
#
_cell.length_a   1.000
_cell.length_b   1.000
_cell.length_c   1.000
_cell.angle_alpha   90.00
_cell.angle_beta   90.00
_cell.angle_gamma   90.00
#
_symmetry.space_group_name_H-M   'P 1'
#
loop_
_entity.id
_entity.type
_entity.pdbx_description
1 polymer ?
#
loop_
_entity_poly.entity_id
_entity_poly.type
_entity_poly.pdbx_seq_one_letter_code
_entity_poly.pdbx_strand_id
1 'polypeptide(L)'
;MKSIKESYLLLLIVLGLVSLGIYTTYALFTASTTINDVVGITATLDIGKSLTEYEVVTVQPNETKLIELNVVNSYNGNIYYGAWYQIVKGNSDNIQIGLYTEKNPNSSSGVLTQNSSTKLLAGITNNNSTSIIVYLGVKGSLTNELNLGSNKTLLPDGFSEGYSVTLNVTNGVINSSSSSTIKVKENENANFTIVPNTGYRLNIDNQTCDGTLDKSTGLFTINNITGNKECNVTISKKNIDSSGANDPETSDSLIPVMYDGSKWVKADTTSSTSTYGWYDYNNKKWANAALVKNYVMALNDEGSEKSVSLPSIALDNYRATNGRTASSTATSTFTITTGANSGTISFEYYTSKNSGTTLIKFNNTTIVNQTGTMESKMYTKEVSANSSYTLTVTYTRDSSSTTSFAYLKGFLVPDGTTVTESHDTTYYFSKSYTSYISKQASNLGDVEYNNGKYVLNSYSSSVYSSSSVGSYVCPDTTATECSTLYKIIEVTDDVITKVIEYTSKPVSARESYINSTPGTEITESDILAYYVWIPRYKYKVWNIKKQVGTQSYNARTLGIDIVFESGTAATGTISCTYSYKSPSSSAGSPNETCTGSNGAYYTHPAFTFGSDNVKGFWMGKFELSSSYPGTGTVRGGGNTTFYTARILPNVNGWHVNSTSNFHIVLQNMLEENNIYGLSTDSNVNDSHVITNMEWGAVAYLTNSKYGKCTNNSCSEVAMNGYGIYEGGEYTDTKTGCGPISSGSTSYAATCNAYNTTLGMTASTTGNVFGVYDMNGGANELVMGNISSGSGSYSFHTSGSGFASSWYTTSTAKYLTTYAYGTSDKNQTAYNRGRLGDAISEVVLTANSNTGGWYSDLVQMPWITSSSNYSWFCRGGSVTDSTGMGIFRNIHLPGDGFMDSTTRAVLIIF
;
A
#
# COMPACT_ATOMS: atom_id res chain seq x y z
N MET A 1 8.53 -31.48 -27.04
CA MET A 1 8.02 -32.20 -28.28
C MET A 1 6.61 -32.78 -28.14
N LYS A 2 6.09 -33.09 -26.95
CA LYS A 2 4.70 -33.56 -26.75
C LYS A 2 3.70 -32.38 -26.91
N SER A 3 3.98 -31.22 -26.40
CA SER A 3 3.08 -30.03 -26.47
C SER A 3 2.88 -29.50 -27.90
N ILE A 4 3.88 -29.62 -28.76
CA ILE A 4 3.80 -29.15 -30.15
C ILE A 4 2.89 -30.06 -30.99
N LYS A 5 2.85 -31.39 -30.69
CA LYS A 5 1.95 -32.31 -31.38
C LYS A 5 0.49 -32.10 -31.00
N GLU A 6 0.22 -31.76 -29.75
CA GLU A 6 -1.13 -31.48 -29.25
C GLU A 6 -1.66 -30.15 -29.82
N SER A 7 -0.81 -29.10 -29.94
CA SER A 7 -1.17 -27.84 -30.60
C SER A 7 -1.42 -28.02 -32.10
N TYR A 8 -0.68 -28.91 -32.78
CA TYR A 8 -0.89 -29.22 -34.19
C TYR A 8 -2.18 -30.00 -34.43
N LEU A 9 -2.53 -30.94 -33.53
CA LEU A 9 -3.78 -31.66 -33.57
C LEU A 9 -4.99 -30.73 -33.42
N LEU A 10 -4.89 -29.80 -32.47
CA LEU A 10 -5.92 -28.79 -32.24
C LEU A 10 -6.08 -27.87 -33.47
N LEU A 11 -4.96 -27.46 -34.08
CA LEU A 11 -4.94 -26.64 -35.29
C LEU A 11 -5.55 -27.38 -36.49
N LEU A 12 -5.26 -28.69 -36.64
CA LEU A 12 -5.85 -29.54 -37.69
C LEU A 12 -7.35 -29.80 -37.49
N ILE A 13 -7.81 -29.93 -36.25
CA ILE A 13 -9.24 -30.04 -35.91
C ILE A 13 -9.95 -28.70 -36.24
N VAL A 14 -9.36 -27.57 -35.89
CA VAL A 14 -9.87 -26.22 -36.21
C VAL A 14 -9.94 -26.03 -37.75
N LEU A 15 -8.87 -26.36 -38.47
CA LEU A 15 -8.82 -26.24 -39.94
C LEU A 15 -9.79 -27.19 -40.64
N GLY A 16 -9.97 -28.44 -40.14
CA GLY A 16 -10.94 -29.42 -40.68
C GLY A 16 -12.39 -28.94 -40.51
N LEU A 17 -12.72 -28.25 -39.41
CA LEU A 17 -14.05 -27.69 -39.16
C LEU A 17 -14.34 -26.45 -39.99
N VAL A 18 -13.34 -25.63 -40.27
CA VAL A 18 -13.46 -24.45 -41.14
C VAL A 18 -13.70 -24.85 -42.61
N SER A 19 -13.09 -25.97 -43.08
CA SER A 19 -13.24 -26.45 -44.46
C SER A 19 -14.62 -27.04 -44.79
N LEU A 20 -15.41 -27.34 -43.76
CA LEU A 20 -16.73 -27.98 -43.92
C LEU A 20 -17.92 -27.02 -43.79
N GLY A 21 -17.69 -25.70 -43.65
CA GLY A 21 -18.76 -24.69 -43.71
C GLY A 21 -19.72 -24.69 -42.50
N ILE A 22 -19.33 -25.24 -41.36
CA ILE A 22 -20.17 -25.29 -40.17
C ILE A 22 -19.91 -24.03 -39.32
N TYR A 23 -20.66 -22.98 -39.55
CA TYR A 23 -20.59 -21.69 -38.92
C TYR A 23 -20.75 -21.72 -37.37
N THR A 24 -21.44 -22.69 -36.84
CA THR A 24 -21.68 -22.81 -35.39
C THR A 24 -20.48 -23.27 -34.59
N THR A 25 -19.54 -24.00 -35.22
CA THR A 25 -18.30 -24.45 -34.56
C THR A 25 -17.19 -23.40 -34.63
N TYR A 26 -17.25 -22.50 -35.63
CA TYR A 26 -16.26 -21.42 -35.76
C TYR A 26 -16.29 -20.42 -34.56
N ALA A 27 -17.48 -20.14 -34.03
CA ALA A 27 -17.65 -19.28 -32.88
C ALA A 27 -17.06 -19.87 -31.57
N LEU A 28 -16.93 -21.21 -31.49
CA LEU A 28 -16.40 -21.88 -30.30
C LEU A 28 -14.89 -21.65 -30.12
N PHE A 29 -14.16 -21.42 -31.23
CA PHE A 29 -12.69 -21.30 -31.23
C PHE A 29 -12.18 -19.92 -31.58
N THR A 30 -13.06 -18.99 -32.01
CA THR A 30 -12.69 -17.61 -32.31
C THR A 30 -12.91 -16.63 -31.13
N ALA A 31 -13.64 -17.03 -30.09
CA ALA A 31 -13.64 -16.31 -28.84
C ALA A 31 -12.27 -16.52 -28.17
N SER A 32 -11.60 -15.45 -27.81
CA SER A 32 -10.31 -15.45 -27.13
C SER A 32 -10.46 -15.91 -25.66
N THR A 33 -10.93 -17.13 -25.45
CA THR A 33 -11.04 -17.73 -24.13
C THR A 33 -9.86 -18.66 -23.92
N THR A 34 -9.14 -18.44 -22.84
CA THR A 34 -8.04 -19.32 -22.41
C THR A 34 -8.61 -20.69 -22.08
N ILE A 35 -8.11 -21.75 -22.71
CA ILE A 35 -8.43 -23.14 -22.30
C ILE A 35 -7.56 -23.43 -21.08
N ASN A 36 -8.18 -23.44 -19.92
CA ASN A 36 -7.43 -23.53 -18.67
C ASN A 36 -7.03 -24.96 -18.30
N ASP A 37 -7.82 -26.01 -18.68
CA ASP A 37 -7.49 -27.38 -18.31
C ASP A 37 -8.07 -28.38 -19.31
N VAL A 38 -7.33 -29.46 -19.59
CA VAL A 38 -7.82 -30.64 -20.27
C VAL A 38 -8.07 -31.72 -19.21
N VAL A 39 -9.33 -32.07 -19.00
CA VAL A 39 -9.72 -33.13 -18.07
C VAL A 39 -9.76 -34.45 -18.81
N GLY A 40 -8.93 -35.39 -18.41
CA GLY A 40 -8.90 -36.73 -18.98
C GLY A 40 -9.83 -37.69 -18.21
N ILE A 41 -10.78 -38.32 -18.90
CA ILE A 41 -11.72 -39.26 -18.33
C ILE A 41 -11.58 -40.59 -19.07
N THR A 42 -11.58 -41.71 -18.35
CA THR A 42 -11.51 -43.03 -18.95
C THR A 42 -12.83 -43.78 -18.69
N ALA A 43 -13.56 -44.11 -19.76
CA ALA A 43 -14.74 -44.97 -19.72
C ALA A 43 -14.40 -46.35 -20.26
N THR A 44 -14.59 -47.40 -19.45
CA THR A 44 -14.39 -48.80 -19.88
C THR A 44 -15.74 -49.44 -20.22
N LEU A 45 -15.92 -49.79 -21.48
CA LEU A 45 -17.13 -50.42 -21.95
C LEU A 45 -17.03 -51.96 -21.78
N ASP A 46 -17.76 -52.48 -20.81
CA ASP A 46 -17.94 -53.94 -20.63
C ASP A 46 -19.43 -54.29 -20.69
N ILE A 47 -19.83 -55.08 -21.68
CA ILE A 47 -21.25 -55.47 -21.88
C ILE A 47 -21.59 -56.65 -20.98
N GLY A 48 -22.18 -56.36 -19.88
CA GLY A 48 -22.61 -57.30 -18.84
C GLY A 48 -22.96 -56.60 -17.56
N LYS A 49 -22.55 -55.34 -17.45
CA LYS A 49 -22.98 -54.46 -16.40
C LYS A 49 -23.68 -53.26 -17.02
N SER A 50 -24.67 -52.71 -16.35
CA SER A 50 -25.36 -51.48 -16.76
C SER A 50 -24.32 -50.36 -16.97
N LEU A 51 -24.12 -49.95 -18.21
CA LEU A 51 -23.09 -48.97 -18.61
C LEU A 51 -23.61 -47.56 -18.41
N THR A 52 -23.52 -47.06 -17.21
CA THR A 52 -23.91 -45.72 -16.80
C THR A 52 -22.71 -44.92 -16.29
N GLU A 53 -21.56 -45.02 -16.96
CA GLU A 53 -20.44 -44.16 -16.62
C GLU A 53 -20.61 -42.79 -17.26
N TYR A 54 -20.69 -41.78 -16.42
CA TYR A 54 -20.70 -40.38 -16.82
C TYR A 54 -19.88 -39.54 -15.83
N GLU A 55 -19.39 -38.44 -16.29
CA GLU A 55 -18.68 -37.46 -15.49
C GLU A 55 -19.52 -36.20 -15.30
N VAL A 56 -19.33 -35.56 -14.17
CA VAL A 56 -19.99 -34.30 -13.81
C VAL A 56 -19.05 -33.17 -14.06
N VAL A 57 -19.34 -32.33 -15.07
CA VAL A 57 -18.49 -31.24 -15.48
C VAL A 57 -19.14 -29.93 -15.09
N THR A 58 -18.48 -29.17 -14.25
CA THR A 58 -18.87 -27.78 -13.94
C THR A 58 -18.10 -26.84 -14.85
N VAL A 59 -18.80 -25.96 -15.57
CA VAL A 59 -18.21 -24.92 -16.44
C VAL A 59 -18.62 -23.57 -15.93
N GLN A 60 -17.63 -22.73 -15.59
CA GLN A 60 -17.83 -21.41 -15.02
C GLN A 60 -18.38 -20.40 -16.06
N PRO A 61 -18.87 -19.23 -15.65
CA PRO A 61 -19.26 -18.17 -16.58
C PRO A 61 -18.12 -17.80 -17.51
N ASN A 62 -18.42 -17.70 -18.81
CA ASN A 62 -17.45 -17.37 -19.87
C ASN A 62 -16.25 -18.32 -19.98
N GLU A 63 -16.36 -19.53 -19.48
CA GLU A 63 -15.33 -20.57 -19.55
C GLU A 63 -15.56 -21.50 -20.74
N THR A 64 -14.46 -21.96 -21.36
CA THR A 64 -14.45 -23.09 -22.28
C THR A 64 -13.63 -24.21 -21.70
N LYS A 65 -14.24 -25.38 -21.54
CA LYS A 65 -13.57 -26.63 -21.13
C LYS A 65 -13.42 -27.59 -22.26
N LEU A 66 -12.25 -28.21 -22.38
CA LEU A 66 -11.99 -29.35 -23.25
C LEU A 66 -11.83 -30.58 -22.40
N ILE A 67 -12.60 -31.62 -22.69
CA ILE A 67 -12.62 -32.87 -21.95
C ILE A 67 -12.27 -34.01 -22.91
N GLU A 68 -11.33 -34.82 -22.49
CA GLU A 68 -10.90 -36.02 -23.24
C GLU A 68 -11.51 -37.25 -22.59
N LEU A 69 -12.38 -37.97 -23.32
CA LEU A 69 -12.99 -39.20 -22.91
C LEU A 69 -12.23 -40.37 -23.59
N ASN A 70 -11.51 -41.17 -22.83
CA ASN A 70 -10.88 -42.38 -23.32
C ASN A 70 -11.89 -43.53 -23.25
N VAL A 71 -12.30 -44.05 -24.40
CA VAL A 71 -13.23 -45.17 -24.50
C VAL A 71 -12.45 -46.45 -24.78
N VAL A 72 -12.55 -47.42 -23.89
CA VAL A 72 -11.86 -48.70 -23.98
C VAL A 72 -12.87 -49.80 -24.13
N ASN A 73 -12.72 -50.68 -25.13
CA ASN A 73 -13.54 -51.85 -25.29
C ASN A 73 -12.88 -53.09 -24.63
N SER A 74 -13.38 -53.49 -23.47
CA SER A 74 -12.95 -54.67 -22.75
C SER A 74 -13.81 -55.91 -23.08
N TYR A 75 -14.83 -55.80 -23.94
CA TYR A 75 -15.69 -56.88 -24.36
C TYR A 75 -15.04 -57.77 -25.42
N ASN A 76 -15.41 -59.09 -25.43
CA ASN A 76 -14.89 -60.02 -26.36
C ASN A 76 -15.66 -59.96 -27.71
N GLY A 77 -15.59 -58.85 -28.41
CA GLY A 77 -16.27 -58.57 -29.66
C GLY A 77 -16.28 -57.10 -30.03
N ASN A 78 -16.96 -56.75 -31.10
CA ASN A 78 -17.12 -55.35 -31.51
C ASN A 78 -18.20 -54.66 -30.66
N ILE A 79 -17.94 -53.40 -30.27
CA ILE A 79 -18.89 -52.52 -29.58
C ILE A 79 -19.13 -51.30 -30.42
N TYR A 80 -20.39 -50.93 -30.62
CA TYR A 80 -20.79 -49.60 -31.06
C TYR A 80 -20.79 -48.68 -29.86
N TYR A 81 -20.20 -47.51 -29.95
CA TYR A 81 -20.16 -46.52 -28.87
C TYR A 81 -20.62 -45.16 -29.37
N GLY A 82 -21.12 -44.34 -28.43
CA GLY A 82 -21.47 -42.93 -28.69
C GLY A 82 -21.39 -42.08 -27.44
N ALA A 83 -20.89 -40.86 -27.57
CA ALA A 83 -20.89 -39.89 -26.50
C ALA A 83 -22.26 -39.20 -26.37
N TRP A 84 -22.63 -38.92 -25.16
CA TRP A 84 -23.84 -38.16 -24.81
C TRP A 84 -23.55 -37.10 -23.76
N TYR A 85 -24.40 -36.08 -23.66
CA TYR A 85 -24.35 -35.10 -22.60
C TYR A 85 -25.75 -34.69 -22.15
N GLN A 86 -25.85 -34.15 -20.94
CA GLN A 86 -27.04 -33.52 -20.42
C GLN A 86 -26.67 -32.31 -19.57
N ILE A 87 -27.31 -31.17 -19.82
CA ILE A 87 -27.19 -30.00 -18.94
C ILE A 87 -28.19 -30.18 -17.81
N VAL A 88 -27.68 -30.31 -16.57
CA VAL A 88 -28.50 -30.61 -15.38
C VAL A 88 -28.72 -29.41 -14.49
N LYS A 89 -27.91 -28.34 -14.66
CA LYS A 89 -28.05 -27.09 -13.94
C LYS A 89 -27.56 -25.94 -14.80
N GLY A 90 -28.27 -24.84 -14.78
CA GLY A 90 -27.96 -23.59 -15.50
C GLY A 90 -28.82 -23.40 -16.74
N ASN A 91 -28.67 -22.22 -17.39
CA ASN A 91 -29.41 -21.92 -18.62
C ASN A 91 -28.71 -22.54 -19.84
N SER A 92 -29.43 -23.26 -20.64
CA SER A 92 -28.94 -23.90 -21.85
C SER A 92 -28.79 -22.99 -23.08
N ASP A 93 -29.35 -21.76 -23.04
CA ASP A 93 -29.53 -20.94 -24.24
C ASP A 93 -28.22 -20.40 -24.83
N ASN A 94 -27.20 -20.19 -24.02
CA ASN A 94 -25.90 -19.66 -24.47
C ASN A 94 -24.76 -20.69 -24.25
N ILE A 95 -25.04 -21.95 -24.35
CA ILE A 95 -24.06 -23.02 -24.19
C ILE A 95 -23.78 -23.65 -25.56
N GLN A 96 -22.49 -23.83 -25.85
CA GLN A 96 -22.05 -24.56 -27.02
C GLN A 96 -21.35 -25.83 -26.57
N ILE A 97 -21.83 -26.98 -27.05
CA ILE A 97 -21.24 -28.30 -26.77
C ILE A 97 -20.94 -29.00 -28.10
N GLY A 98 -19.69 -29.34 -28.30
CA GLY A 98 -19.24 -30.17 -29.43
C GLY A 98 -18.71 -31.52 -28.93
N LEU A 99 -19.19 -32.63 -29.50
CA LEU A 99 -18.69 -33.96 -29.23
C LEU A 99 -18.16 -34.57 -30.52
N TYR A 100 -16.93 -35.08 -30.54
CA TYR A 100 -16.32 -35.67 -31.72
C TYR A 100 -15.31 -36.78 -31.40
N THR A 101 -15.09 -37.69 -32.33
CA THR A 101 -14.03 -38.68 -32.18
C THR A 101 -12.71 -38.17 -32.71
N GLU A 102 -11.60 -38.66 -32.20
CA GLU A 102 -10.25 -38.33 -32.68
C GLU A 102 -10.08 -38.58 -34.19
N LYS A 103 -10.76 -39.58 -34.73
CA LYS A 103 -10.66 -39.99 -36.15
C LYS A 103 -11.66 -39.29 -37.07
N ASN A 104 -12.77 -38.80 -36.52
CA ASN A 104 -13.81 -38.12 -37.30
C ASN A 104 -14.42 -36.96 -36.50
N PRO A 105 -14.06 -35.72 -36.81
CA PRO A 105 -14.53 -34.54 -36.07
C PRO A 105 -16.04 -34.28 -36.24
N ASN A 106 -16.72 -34.99 -37.15
CA ASN A 106 -18.16 -34.85 -37.36
C ASN A 106 -18.99 -35.96 -36.71
N SER A 107 -18.36 -36.85 -35.97
CA SER A 107 -19.04 -37.98 -35.35
C SER A 107 -18.70 -38.10 -33.86
N SER A 108 -19.71 -38.21 -33.04
CA SER A 108 -19.61 -38.53 -31.60
C SER A 108 -19.77 -40.02 -31.31
N SER A 109 -19.78 -40.87 -32.31
CA SER A 109 -19.97 -42.31 -32.19
C SER A 109 -19.08 -43.11 -33.16
N GLY A 110 -18.92 -44.38 -32.93
CA GLY A 110 -18.11 -45.27 -33.75
C GLY A 110 -18.21 -46.74 -33.30
N VAL A 111 -17.34 -47.57 -33.89
CA VAL A 111 -17.20 -49.00 -33.54
C VAL A 111 -15.78 -49.25 -33.02
N LEU A 112 -15.68 -49.89 -31.89
CA LEU A 112 -14.43 -50.39 -31.32
C LEU A 112 -14.38 -51.92 -31.45
N THR A 113 -13.29 -52.39 -32.02
CA THR A 113 -12.98 -53.84 -32.02
C THR A 113 -12.53 -54.29 -30.65
N GLN A 114 -12.52 -55.57 -30.39
CA GLN A 114 -12.05 -56.17 -29.16
C GLN A 114 -10.67 -55.60 -28.74
N ASN A 115 -10.52 -55.27 -27.46
CA ASN A 115 -9.30 -54.74 -26.88
C ASN A 115 -8.76 -53.44 -27.54
N SER A 116 -9.62 -52.71 -28.24
CA SER A 116 -9.24 -51.43 -28.81
C SER A 116 -9.77 -50.27 -27.98
N SER A 117 -9.17 -49.12 -28.18
CA SER A 117 -9.57 -47.87 -27.52
C SER A 117 -9.65 -46.71 -28.53
N THR A 118 -10.41 -45.69 -28.18
CA THR A 118 -10.47 -44.44 -28.92
C THR A 118 -10.64 -43.28 -27.95
N LYS A 119 -10.30 -42.08 -28.44
CA LYS A 119 -10.55 -40.84 -27.72
C LYS A 119 -11.75 -40.13 -28.31
N LEU A 120 -12.61 -39.63 -27.44
CA LEU A 120 -13.65 -38.68 -27.74
C LEU A 120 -13.26 -37.34 -27.13
N LEU A 121 -13.50 -36.27 -27.83
CA LEU A 121 -13.28 -34.91 -27.35
C LEU A 121 -14.63 -34.23 -27.15
N ALA A 122 -14.81 -33.62 -26.00
CA ALA A 122 -15.95 -32.77 -25.69
C ALA A 122 -15.50 -31.33 -25.39
N GLY A 123 -15.89 -30.42 -26.24
CA GLY A 123 -15.70 -28.97 -25.99
C GLY A 123 -16.98 -28.35 -25.43
N ILE A 124 -16.94 -27.75 -24.28
CA ILE A 124 -18.08 -27.10 -23.63
C ILE A 124 -17.76 -25.63 -23.37
N THR A 125 -18.50 -24.72 -23.99
CA THR A 125 -18.39 -23.28 -23.76
C THR A 125 -19.65 -22.78 -23.09
N ASN A 126 -19.49 -22.09 -21.96
CA ASN A 126 -20.55 -21.45 -21.20
C ASN A 126 -20.48 -19.94 -21.36
N ASN A 127 -21.33 -19.38 -22.21
CA ASN A 127 -21.43 -17.92 -22.41
C ASN A 127 -22.51 -17.27 -21.51
N ASN A 128 -22.95 -17.96 -20.45
CA ASN A 128 -23.86 -17.40 -19.45
C ASN A 128 -23.10 -16.68 -18.33
N SER A 129 -23.80 -15.84 -17.60
CA SER A 129 -23.29 -15.18 -16.39
C SER A 129 -23.27 -16.07 -15.14
N THR A 130 -23.75 -17.31 -15.24
CA THR A 130 -23.79 -18.30 -14.15
C THR A 130 -23.12 -19.59 -14.56
N SER A 131 -22.56 -20.33 -13.60
CA SER A 131 -21.99 -21.65 -13.86
C SER A 131 -23.06 -22.67 -14.30
N ILE A 132 -22.65 -23.61 -15.14
CA ILE A 132 -23.48 -24.73 -15.56
C ILE A 132 -22.90 -26.08 -15.07
N ILE A 133 -23.74 -27.06 -14.94
CA ILE A 133 -23.33 -28.42 -14.68
C ILE A 133 -23.82 -29.30 -15.83
N VAL A 134 -22.87 -30.01 -16.44
CA VAL A 134 -23.08 -30.88 -17.57
C VAL A 134 -22.71 -32.33 -17.19
N TYR A 135 -23.59 -33.27 -17.41
CA TYR A 135 -23.26 -34.70 -17.37
C TYR A 135 -22.74 -35.08 -18.74
N LEU A 136 -21.62 -35.76 -18.78
CA LEU A 136 -20.96 -36.18 -20.00
C LEU A 136 -20.59 -37.65 -19.87
N GLY A 137 -21.00 -38.48 -20.82
CA GLY A 137 -20.74 -39.89 -20.75
C GLY A 137 -20.64 -40.58 -22.10
N VAL A 138 -20.40 -41.88 -22.07
CA VAL A 138 -20.35 -42.75 -23.24
C VAL A 138 -21.32 -43.92 -23.07
N LYS A 139 -22.07 -44.23 -24.11
CA LYS A 139 -22.95 -45.44 -24.19
C LYS A 139 -22.35 -46.42 -25.17
N GLY A 140 -22.33 -47.69 -24.81
CA GLY A 140 -21.96 -48.81 -25.67
C GLY A 140 -23.15 -49.71 -26.00
N SER A 141 -23.16 -50.32 -27.17
CA SER A 141 -24.16 -51.28 -27.60
C SER A 141 -23.53 -52.40 -28.48
N LEU A 142 -24.09 -53.58 -28.43
CA LEU A 142 -23.71 -54.64 -29.32
C LEU A 142 -24.31 -54.49 -30.73
N THR A 143 -25.33 -53.66 -30.87
CA THR A 143 -26.00 -53.37 -32.13
C THR A 143 -25.79 -51.92 -32.52
N ASN A 144 -25.95 -51.64 -33.82
CA ASN A 144 -25.79 -50.28 -34.35
C ASN A 144 -26.92 -49.33 -33.89
N GLU A 145 -27.84 -49.79 -33.07
CA GLU A 145 -28.95 -49.00 -32.52
C GLU A 145 -28.55 -48.33 -31.22
N LEU A 146 -27.64 -47.38 -31.30
CA LEU A 146 -27.26 -46.54 -30.14
C LEU A 146 -28.33 -45.51 -29.75
N ASN A 147 -29.33 -45.33 -30.62
CA ASN A 147 -30.46 -44.40 -30.41
C ASN A 147 -30.08 -43.11 -29.67
N LEU A 148 -29.02 -42.47 -30.13
CA LEU A 148 -28.57 -41.15 -29.70
C LEU A 148 -29.49 -40.16 -30.36
N GLY A 149 -30.66 -39.89 -29.83
CA GLY A 149 -31.68 -38.98 -30.39
C GLY A 149 -31.15 -37.69 -30.98
N SER A 150 -31.95 -37.03 -31.78
CA SER A 150 -31.59 -35.81 -32.53
C SER A 150 -31.10 -34.67 -31.65
N ASN A 151 -31.34 -34.70 -30.34
CA ASN A 151 -30.93 -33.67 -29.36
C ASN A 151 -29.76 -34.08 -28.45
N LYS A 152 -29.13 -35.24 -28.72
CA LYS A 152 -27.92 -35.68 -28.01
C LYS A 152 -28.04 -35.78 -26.48
N THR A 153 -29.23 -35.94 -25.97
CA THR A 153 -29.54 -36.14 -24.56
C THR A 153 -30.18 -37.52 -24.36
N LEU A 154 -29.37 -38.55 -24.35
CA LEU A 154 -29.81 -39.88 -23.94
C LEU A 154 -29.27 -40.17 -22.55
N LEU A 155 -30.18 -40.21 -21.60
CA LEU A 155 -29.89 -40.82 -20.31
C LEU A 155 -29.85 -42.33 -20.50
N PRO A 156 -28.82 -43.05 -20.10
CA PRO A 156 -28.78 -44.50 -20.08
C PRO A 156 -29.91 -45.06 -19.19
N ASP A 157 -30.42 -46.23 -19.51
CA ASP A 157 -31.36 -46.92 -18.64
C ASP A 157 -30.76 -47.10 -17.24
N GLY A 158 -31.51 -46.74 -16.20
CA GLY A 158 -31.02 -46.73 -14.80
C GLY A 158 -30.17 -45.50 -14.39
N PHE A 159 -30.19 -44.44 -15.21
CA PHE A 159 -29.52 -43.20 -14.86
C PHE A 159 -30.12 -42.56 -13.60
N SER A 160 -29.24 -42.23 -12.64
CA SER A 160 -29.56 -41.42 -11.47
C SER A 160 -28.92 -40.04 -11.64
N GLU A 161 -29.70 -38.98 -11.47
CA GLU A 161 -29.19 -37.60 -11.55
C GLU A 161 -28.10 -37.30 -10.50
N GLY A 162 -27.87 -38.19 -9.57
CA GLY A 162 -27.01 -37.92 -8.41
C GLY A 162 -27.58 -36.87 -7.47
N TYR A 163 -26.92 -36.70 -6.37
CA TYR A 163 -27.31 -35.74 -5.33
C TYR A 163 -26.55 -34.42 -5.48
N SER A 164 -27.24 -33.31 -5.19
CA SER A 164 -26.61 -32.01 -5.10
C SER A 164 -25.94 -31.87 -3.76
N VAL A 165 -24.64 -31.55 -3.77
CA VAL A 165 -23.88 -31.21 -2.55
C VAL A 165 -23.39 -29.79 -2.68
N THR A 166 -23.84 -28.91 -1.76
CA THR A 166 -23.45 -27.53 -1.68
C THR A 166 -22.52 -27.35 -0.49
N LEU A 167 -21.36 -26.78 -0.72
CA LEU A 167 -20.44 -26.38 0.34
C LEU A 167 -20.36 -24.83 0.39
N ASN A 168 -20.71 -24.27 1.55
CA ASN A 168 -20.53 -22.86 1.87
C ASN A 168 -19.31 -22.74 2.79
N VAL A 169 -18.37 -21.85 2.44
CA VAL A 169 -17.16 -21.65 3.23
C VAL A 169 -17.11 -20.24 3.75
N THR A 170 -16.99 -20.10 5.05
CA THR A 170 -16.70 -18.83 5.73
C THR A 170 -15.19 -18.75 5.97
N ASN A 171 -14.61 -17.60 5.68
CA ASN A 171 -13.15 -17.33 5.81
C ASN A 171 -12.28 -18.14 4.84
N GLY A 172 -12.84 -18.55 3.73
CA GLY A 172 -12.19 -19.25 2.63
C GLY A 172 -13.04 -19.21 1.37
N VAL A 173 -12.48 -19.65 0.27
CA VAL A 173 -13.15 -19.72 -1.03
C VAL A 173 -12.99 -21.10 -1.69
N ILE A 174 -13.91 -21.42 -2.58
CA ILE A 174 -13.87 -22.58 -3.48
C ILE A 174 -13.97 -22.01 -4.88
N ASN A 175 -12.92 -22.16 -5.71
CA ASN A 175 -12.91 -21.59 -7.07
C ASN A 175 -13.30 -20.08 -7.08
N SER A 176 -12.70 -19.29 -6.18
CA SER A 176 -12.96 -17.85 -6.02
C SER A 176 -14.39 -17.48 -5.59
N SER A 177 -15.14 -18.42 -5.03
CA SER A 177 -16.49 -18.17 -4.48
C SER A 177 -16.60 -18.72 -3.06
N SER A 178 -17.40 -18.07 -2.21
CA SER A 178 -17.70 -18.58 -0.87
C SER A 178 -18.65 -19.78 -0.85
N SER A 179 -19.21 -20.17 -1.99
CA SER A 179 -20.13 -21.30 -2.11
C SER A 179 -19.95 -22.00 -3.45
N SER A 180 -20.03 -23.32 -3.43
CA SER A 180 -20.00 -24.16 -4.63
C SER A 180 -20.96 -25.34 -4.49
N THR A 181 -21.62 -25.70 -5.60
CA THR A 181 -22.51 -26.86 -5.67
C THR A 181 -21.99 -27.81 -6.73
N ILE A 182 -21.80 -29.07 -6.37
CA ILE A 182 -21.46 -30.14 -7.29
C ILE A 182 -22.56 -31.23 -7.29
N LYS A 183 -22.60 -31.99 -8.33
CA LYS A 183 -23.41 -33.22 -8.41
C LYS A 183 -22.53 -34.44 -8.17
N VAL A 184 -23.02 -35.39 -7.36
CA VAL A 184 -22.28 -36.59 -6.95
C VAL A 184 -23.20 -37.76 -7.05
N LYS A 185 -22.69 -38.87 -7.58
CA LYS A 185 -23.43 -40.13 -7.66
C LYS A 185 -23.70 -40.70 -6.27
N GLU A 186 -24.72 -41.51 -6.16
CA GLU A 186 -25.04 -42.20 -4.92
C GLU A 186 -23.86 -43.06 -4.44
N ASN A 187 -23.57 -42.96 -3.13
CA ASN A 187 -22.46 -43.65 -2.47
C ASN A 187 -21.04 -43.19 -2.89
N GLU A 188 -20.90 -42.13 -3.69
CA GLU A 188 -19.61 -41.50 -3.97
C GLU A 188 -19.31 -40.35 -3.01
N ASN A 189 -18.09 -39.84 -3.07
CA ASN A 189 -17.62 -38.75 -2.23
C ASN A 189 -17.71 -37.39 -2.95
N ALA A 190 -18.14 -36.36 -2.22
CA ALA A 190 -18.08 -35.00 -2.68
C ALA A 190 -16.73 -34.38 -2.30
N ASN A 191 -16.01 -33.82 -3.27
CA ASN A 191 -14.68 -33.26 -3.09
C ASN A 191 -14.69 -31.80 -3.47
N PHE A 192 -14.15 -30.93 -2.58
CA PHE A 192 -13.99 -29.50 -2.79
C PHE A 192 -12.58 -29.07 -2.40
N THR A 193 -11.97 -28.18 -3.15
CA THR A 193 -10.69 -27.58 -2.74
C THR A 193 -10.96 -26.22 -2.10
N ILE A 194 -10.67 -26.10 -0.81
CA ILE A 194 -10.83 -24.87 -0.04
C ILE A 194 -9.51 -24.13 -0.04
N VAL A 195 -9.55 -22.85 -0.42
CA VAL A 195 -8.45 -21.91 -0.29
C VAL A 195 -8.81 -20.95 0.85
N PRO A 196 -8.03 -20.90 1.94
CA PRO A 196 -8.31 -19.96 3.03
C PRO A 196 -8.07 -18.53 2.59
N ASN A 197 -8.90 -17.62 3.08
CA ASN A 197 -8.66 -16.18 2.92
C ASN A 197 -7.38 -15.77 3.67
N THR A 198 -6.82 -14.61 3.30
CA THR A 198 -5.67 -14.03 4.00
C THR A 198 -5.96 -13.93 5.51
N GLY A 199 -5.03 -14.35 6.36
CA GLY A 199 -5.22 -14.39 7.82
C GLY A 199 -5.90 -15.65 8.35
N TYR A 200 -6.20 -16.64 7.49
CA TYR A 200 -6.80 -17.92 7.88
C TYR A 200 -5.91 -19.08 7.47
N ARG A 201 -6.11 -20.26 8.10
CA ARG A 201 -5.33 -21.49 7.85
C ARG A 201 -6.26 -22.64 7.50
N LEU A 202 -5.78 -23.60 6.73
CA LEU A 202 -6.49 -24.82 6.42
C LEU A 202 -6.72 -25.67 7.69
N ASN A 203 -7.66 -25.24 8.48
CA ASN A 203 -8.19 -25.94 9.65
C ASN A 203 -9.65 -25.51 9.83
N ILE A 204 -10.47 -26.38 10.33
CA ILE A 204 -11.89 -26.16 10.53
C ILE A 204 -12.15 -25.74 11.97
N ASP A 205 -12.81 -24.61 12.18
CA ASP A 205 -13.33 -24.19 13.49
C ASP A 205 -14.71 -24.79 13.74
N ASN A 206 -15.55 -24.78 12.71
CA ASN A 206 -16.90 -25.31 12.79
C ASN A 206 -17.34 -25.86 11.42
N GLN A 207 -18.15 -26.91 11.44
CA GLN A 207 -18.79 -27.45 10.26
C GLN A 207 -20.17 -28.05 10.59
N THR A 208 -21.08 -28.03 9.63
CA THR A 208 -22.41 -28.61 9.76
C THR A 208 -22.55 -29.98 9.11
N CYS A 209 -21.45 -30.53 8.60
CA CYS A 209 -21.42 -31.87 7.95
C CYS A 209 -20.16 -32.64 8.36
N ASP A 210 -20.21 -33.96 8.21
CA ASP A 210 -19.10 -34.87 8.56
C ASP A 210 -18.05 -34.95 7.44
N GLY A 211 -17.51 -33.77 7.04
CA GLY A 211 -16.45 -33.69 6.06
C GLY A 211 -15.06 -33.74 6.69
N THR A 212 -14.08 -34.21 5.95
CA THR A 212 -12.66 -34.25 6.33
C THR A 212 -11.86 -33.30 5.47
N LEU A 213 -11.02 -32.45 6.10
CA LEU A 213 -10.11 -31.50 5.43
C LEU A 213 -8.68 -32.04 5.45
N ASP A 214 -8.11 -32.27 4.28
CA ASP A 214 -6.66 -32.42 4.15
C ASP A 214 -6.00 -31.03 4.23
N LYS A 215 -5.26 -30.80 5.32
CA LYS A 215 -4.63 -29.51 5.62
C LYS A 215 -3.44 -29.18 4.71
N SER A 216 -2.93 -30.18 3.99
CA SER A 216 -1.79 -29.98 3.07
C SER A 216 -2.22 -29.55 1.66
N THR A 217 -3.37 -30.03 1.21
CA THR A 217 -3.89 -29.78 -0.15
C THR A 217 -5.09 -28.86 -0.19
N GLY A 218 -5.77 -28.65 0.95
CA GLY A 218 -7.04 -27.93 1.01
C GLY A 218 -8.24 -28.77 0.58
N LEU A 219 -8.04 -30.05 0.29
CA LEU A 219 -9.12 -30.93 -0.16
C LEU A 219 -10.07 -31.23 1.00
N PHE A 220 -11.32 -30.81 0.85
CA PHE A 220 -12.42 -31.12 1.76
C PHE A 220 -13.30 -32.18 1.14
N THR A 221 -13.38 -33.36 1.79
CA THR A 221 -14.11 -34.52 1.32
C THR A 221 -15.30 -34.82 2.23
N ILE A 222 -16.49 -34.96 1.64
CA ILE A 222 -17.70 -35.48 2.31
C ILE A 222 -17.94 -36.85 1.74
N ASN A 223 -17.85 -37.88 2.58
CA ASN A 223 -17.92 -39.27 2.15
C ASN A 223 -19.37 -39.76 1.98
N ASN A 224 -19.54 -40.70 1.09
CA ASN A 224 -20.74 -41.55 0.95
C ASN A 224 -22.04 -40.71 0.86
N ILE A 225 -22.20 -39.99 -0.23
CA ILE A 225 -23.37 -39.17 -0.47
C ILE A 225 -24.60 -40.03 -0.82
N THR A 226 -25.62 -39.97 0.05
CA THR A 226 -26.87 -40.71 -0.10
C THR A 226 -28.10 -39.82 -0.25
N GLY A 227 -27.90 -38.51 -0.39
CA GLY A 227 -28.95 -37.48 -0.53
C GLY A 227 -28.39 -36.10 -0.78
N ASN A 228 -29.25 -35.18 -1.15
CA ASN A 228 -28.85 -33.75 -1.26
C ASN A 228 -28.35 -33.27 0.08
N LYS A 229 -27.20 -32.57 0.08
CA LYS A 229 -26.57 -32.00 1.28
C LYS A 229 -26.24 -30.53 1.08
N GLU A 230 -26.36 -29.75 2.14
CA GLU A 230 -25.81 -28.42 2.26
C GLU A 230 -24.91 -28.38 3.49
N CYS A 231 -23.66 -28.02 3.28
CA CYS A 231 -22.63 -27.96 4.31
C CYS A 231 -22.13 -26.52 4.48
N ASN A 232 -21.97 -26.10 5.73
CA ASN A 232 -21.30 -24.86 6.08
C ASN A 232 -20.00 -25.19 6.81
N VAL A 233 -18.89 -24.62 6.36
CA VAL A 233 -17.57 -24.82 6.95
C VAL A 233 -16.98 -23.45 7.28
N THR A 234 -16.51 -23.27 8.50
CA THR A 234 -15.79 -22.09 8.94
C THR A 234 -14.31 -22.43 9.08
N ILE A 235 -13.46 -21.74 8.33
CA ILE A 235 -12.02 -21.94 8.37
C ILE A 235 -11.43 -21.16 9.53
N SER A 236 -10.49 -21.79 10.25
CA SER A 236 -9.86 -21.27 11.44
C SER A 236 -8.99 -20.08 11.14
N LYS A 237 -9.07 -19.07 12.03
CA LYS A 237 -8.12 -17.97 12.04
C LYS A 237 -6.71 -18.46 12.39
N LYS A 238 -5.69 -17.83 11.82
CA LYS A 238 -4.30 -18.08 12.17
C LYS A 238 -3.98 -17.47 13.53
N ASN A 239 -3.39 -18.24 14.41
CA ASN A 239 -2.49 -17.77 15.45
C ASN A 239 -1.09 -18.23 15.04
N ILE A 240 -0.31 -17.36 14.43
CA ILE A 240 0.99 -17.74 13.86
C ILE A 240 1.99 -18.01 14.98
N ASP A 241 1.94 -17.24 16.07
CA ASP A 241 2.86 -17.38 17.20
C ASP A 241 2.16 -17.81 18.50
N SER A 242 2.96 -18.14 19.50
CA SER A 242 2.47 -18.56 20.81
C SER A 242 2.27 -17.41 21.82
N SER A 243 2.39 -16.15 21.38
CA SER A 243 2.26 -14.99 22.28
C SER A 243 0.82 -14.70 22.69
N GLY A 244 -0.15 -15.17 21.91
CA GLY A 244 -1.57 -14.85 22.05
C GLY A 244 -1.96 -13.54 21.37
N ALA A 245 -1.05 -12.90 20.61
CA ALA A 245 -1.36 -11.72 19.81
C ALA A 245 -2.38 -12.06 18.72
N ASN A 246 -3.31 -11.15 18.47
CA ASN A 246 -4.16 -11.25 17.27
C ASN A 246 -3.29 -11.25 16.02
N ASP A 247 -3.63 -12.13 15.09
CA ASP A 247 -3.06 -12.04 13.75
C ASP A 247 -3.36 -10.66 13.15
N PRO A 248 -2.41 -10.07 12.40
CA PRO A 248 -2.63 -8.80 11.76
C PRO A 248 -3.84 -8.85 10.81
N GLU A 249 -4.70 -7.87 10.87
CA GLU A 249 -5.74 -7.68 9.87
C GLU A 249 -5.08 -7.24 8.56
N THR A 250 -5.41 -7.91 7.49
CA THR A 250 -4.83 -7.69 6.16
C THR A 250 -5.91 -7.46 5.12
N SER A 251 -5.54 -6.72 4.09
CA SER A 251 -6.31 -6.57 2.85
C SER A 251 -5.41 -6.90 1.67
N ASP A 252 -5.97 -7.01 0.49
CA ASP A 252 -5.20 -7.21 -0.75
C ASP A 252 -4.22 -6.06 -1.04
N SER A 253 -4.36 -4.93 -0.33
CA SER A 253 -3.45 -3.79 -0.47
C SER A 253 -2.19 -3.90 0.39
N LEU A 254 -2.25 -4.65 1.49
CA LEU A 254 -1.14 -4.83 2.44
C LEU A 254 -0.43 -6.15 2.19
N ILE A 255 0.80 -6.09 1.68
CA ILE A 255 1.63 -7.27 1.48
C ILE A 255 2.36 -7.60 2.78
N PRO A 256 2.11 -8.75 3.40
CA PRO A 256 2.88 -9.24 4.54
C PRO A 256 4.35 -9.39 4.17
N VAL A 257 5.24 -8.73 4.92
CA VAL A 257 6.69 -8.75 4.65
C VAL A 257 7.50 -9.13 5.88
N MET A 258 8.65 -9.74 5.65
CA MET A 258 9.67 -9.99 6.66
C MET A 258 11.06 -9.64 6.08
N TYR A 259 11.98 -9.26 6.95
CA TYR A 259 13.35 -8.96 6.57
C TYR A 259 14.22 -10.23 6.71
N ASP A 260 14.85 -10.67 5.63
CA ASP A 260 15.61 -11.93 5.59
C ASP A 260 17.07 -11.80 6.08
N GLY A 261 17.46 -10.61 6.50
CA GLY A 261 18.82 -10.25 6.90
C GLY A 261 19.52 -9.36 5.87
N SER A 262 18.97 -9.22 4.67
CA SER A 262 19.51 -8.39 3.59
C SER A 262 18.46 -7.49 2.94
N LYS A 263 17.23 -7.98 2.81
CA LYS A 263 16.13 -7.33 2.07
C LYS A 263 14.76 -7.71 2.63
N TRP A 264 13.75 -6.98 2.23
CA TRP A 264 12.37 -7.32 2.52
C TRP A 264 11.85 -8.33 1.50
N VAL A 265 11.26 -9.39 2.03
CA VAL A 265 10.67 -10.47 1.23
C VAL A 265 9.24 -10.72 1.68
N LYS A 266 8.44 -11.34 0.82
CA LYS A 266 7.10 -11.79 1.19
C LYS A 266 7.18 -12.74 2.37
N ALA A 267 6.39 -12.48 3.39
CA ALA A 267 6.34 -13.29 4.59
C ALA A 267 5.48 -14.55 4.39
N ASP A 268 5.85 -15.61 5.09
CA ASP A 268 4.99 -16.77 5.31
C ASP A 268 3.99 -16.46 6.43
N THR A 269 2.75 -16.26 6.06
CA THR A 269 1.66 -15.98 6.98
C THR A 269 1.05 -17.23 7.60
N THR A 270 1.67 -18.41 7.42
CA THR A 270 1.15 -19.69 7.90
C THR A 270 1.90 -20.23 9.12
N SER A 271 3.15 -19.80 9.34
CA SER A 271 4.00 -20.32 10.40
C SER A 271 5.01 -19.28 10.87
N SER A 272 5.14 -19.10 12.17
CA SER A 272 6.19 -18.27 12.77
C SER A 272 7.58 -18.92 12.70
N THR A 273 7.63 -20.23 12.57
CA THR A 273 8.87 -21.04 12.60
C THR A 273 9.44 -21.32 11.22
N SER A 274 8.75 -20.95 10.15
CA SER A 274 9.31 -21.07 8.80
C SER A 274 10.45 -20.06 8.59
N THR A 275 11.32 -20.33 7.63
CA THR A 275 12.43 -19.41 7.28
C THR A 275 11.95 -17.99 7.01
N TYR A 276 10.76 -17.83 6.40
CA TYR A 276 10.14 -16.56 6.09
C TYR A 276 8.94 -16.25 6.98
N GLY A 277 8.84 -16.86 8.18
CA GLY A 277 7.74 -16.66 9.10
C GLY A 277 7.46 -15.17 9.35
N TRP A 278 6.19 -14.77 9.39
CA TRP A 278 5.81 -13.36 9.37
C TRP A 278 6.17 -12.64 10.67
N TYR A 279 5.69 -13.15 11.81
CA TYR A 279 5.93 -12.52 13.11
C TYR A 279 6.10 -13.54 14.23
N ASP A 280 6.75 -13.11 15.31
CA ASP A 280 6.91 -13.82 16.56
C ASP A 280 7.15 -12.79 17.68
N TYR A 281 6.08 -12.37 18.37
CA TYR A 281 6.16 -11.34 19.40
C TYR A 281 7.00 -11.79 20.59
N ASN A 282 7.03 -13.09 20.93
CA ASN A 282 7.88 -13.60 22.00
C ASN A 282 9.37 -13.38 21.69
N ASN A 283 9.76 -13.38 20.42
CA ASN A 283 11.10 -13.09 19.94
C ASN A 283 11.25 -11.66 19.39
N LYS A 284 10.34 -10.74 19.75
CA LYS A 284 10.38 -9.32 19.37
C LYS A 284 10.35 -9.09 17.83
N LYS A 285 9.88 -10.05 17.08
CA LYS A 285 9.63 -9.95 15.65
C LYS A 285 8.19 -9.51 15.46
N TRP A 286 7.97 -8.18 15.41
CA TRP A 286 6.64 -7.64 15.15
C TRP A 286 6.26 -7.83 13.68
N ALA A 287 4.97 -7.99 13.39
CA ALA A 287 4.51 -8.16 12.02
C ALA A 287 4.68 -6.87 11.23
N ASN A 288 5.25 -6.99 10.04
CA ASN A 288 5.42 -5.88 9.11
C ASN A 288 4.62 -6.13 7.84
N ALA A 289 4.11 -5.07 7.23
CA ALA A 289 3.48 -5.11 5.93
C ALA A 289 3.91 -3.90 5.08
N ALA A 290 3.85 -4.05 3.78
CA ALA A 290 4.14 -3.00 2.82
C ALA A 290 2.92 -2.69 1.95
N LEU A 291 2.60 -1.42 1.79
CA LEU A 291 1.78 -0.95 0.68
C LEU A 291 2.69 -0.81 -0.53
N VAL A 292 2.37 -1.48 -1.60
CA VAL A 292 3.14 -1.44 -2.84
C VAL A 292 2.35 -0.78 -3.96
N LYS A 293 3.03 -0.27 -4.95
CA LYS A 293 2.42 0.29 -6.16
C LYS A 293 1.42 -0.69 -6.75
N ASN A 294 0.28 -0.17 -7.17
CA ASN A 294 -0.77 -1.02 -7.74
C ASN A 294 -0.28 -1.74 -8.99
N TYR A 295 0.59 -1.08 -9.74
CA TYR A 295 1.08 -1.61 -11.00
C TYR A 295 2.56 -1.28 -11.21
N VAL A 296 3.35 -2.29 -11.57
CA VAL A 296 4.61 -2.13 -12.28
C VAL A 296 4.46 -2.72 -13.68
N MET A 297 5.17 -2.19 -14.63
CA MET A 297 5.31 -2.88 -15.89
C MET A 297 6.00 -4.22 -15.67
N ALA A 298 5.33 -5.33 -16.06
CA ALA A 298 6.08 -6.53 -16.34
C ALA A 298 6.86 -6.27 -17.61
N LEU A 299 8.14 -6.15 -17.42
CA LEU A 299 9.08 -6.14 -18.51
C LEU A 299 9.10 -7.56 -19.06
N ASN A 300 8.91 -7.72 -20.38
CA ASN A 300 9.26 -8.97 -21.02
C ASN A 300 10.70 -9.29 -20.61
N ASP A 301 10.99 -10.49 -20.17
CA ASP A 301 12.29 -10.94 -19.65
C ASP A 301 13.47 -10.80 -20.65
N GLU A 302 13.22 -10.29 -21.85
CA GLU A 302 14.12 -10.16 -22.96
C GLU A 302 14.19 -8.72 -23.49
N GLY A 303 14.33 -7.74 -22.60
CA GLY A 303 14.58 -6.36 -23.03
C GLY A 303 15.89 -6.28 -23.81
N SER A 304 15.90 -5.64 -24.99
CA SER A 304 17.10 -5.46 -25.78
C SER A 304 17.86 -4.21 -25.38
N GLU A 305 19.16 -4.34 -25.14
CA GLU A 305 20.03 -3.20 -24.89
C GLU A 305 20.10 -2.31 -26.15
N LYS A 306 19.82 -1.03 -25.98
CA LYS A 306 19.93 -0.02 -27.03
C LYS A 306 20.90 1.07 -26.59
N SER A 307 21.86 1.37 -27.46
CA SER A 307 22.64 2.60 -27.34
C SER A 307 21.78 3.78 -27.83
N VAL A 308 21.66 4.79 -27.01
CA VAL A 308 20.87 5.97 -27.33
C VAL A 308 21.86 7.10 -27.61
N SER A 309 22.01 7.47 -28.87
CA SER A 309 22.81 8.64 -29.26
C SER A 309 21.89 9.86 -29.33
N LEU A 310 22.02 10.74 -28.38
CA LEU A 310 21.13 11.89 -28.25
C LEU A 310 21.93 13.18 -28.25
N PRO A 311 21.54 14.16 -29.08
CA PRO A 311 22.15 15.47 -29.05
C PRO A 311 21.83 16.16 -27.72
N SER A 312 22.85 16.71 -27.07
CA SER A 312 22.69 17.53 -25.88
C SER A 312 22.13 18.90 -26.27
N ILE A 313 21.11 19.35 -25.56
CA ILE A 313 20.63 20.73 -25.62
C ILE A 313 21.26 21.51 -24.47
N ALA A 314 21.87 22.66 -24.82
CA ALA A 314 22.34 23.59 -23.82
C ALA A 314 21.15 24.38 -23.27
N LEU A 315 20.89 24.27 -21.99
CA LEU A 315 19.91 25.11 -21.29
C LEU A 315 20.61 26.21 -20.53
N ASP A 316 20.25 27.42 -20.86
CA ASP A 316 20.78 28.58 -20.19
C ASP A 316 20.05 28.88 -18.88
N ASN A 317 20.84 29.24 -17.88
CA ASN A 317 20.34 29.71 -16.59
C ASN A 317 20.75 31.17 -16.42
N TYR A 318 19.80 32.00 -16.02
CA TYR A 318 20.01 33.45 -15.84
C TYR A 318 19.71 33.87 -14.43
N ARG A 319 20.45 34.81 -13.91
CA ARG A 319 20.28 35.40 -12.59
C ARG A 319 20.31 36.94 -12.68
N ALA A 320 19.41 37.58 -11.95
CA ALA A 320 19.41 39.06 -11.83
C ALA A 320 20.73 39.55 -11.23
N THR A 321 21.35 40.57 -11.87
CA THR A 321 22.62 41.15 -11.46
C THR A 321 22.47 42.34 -10.50
N ASN A 322 21.26 42.60 -9.96
CA ASN A 322 21.03 43.68 -8.98
C ASN A 322 22.14 43.66 -7.93
N GLY A 323 22.77 44.81 -7.73
CA GLY A 323 23.70 45.00 -6.63
C GLY A 323 23.01 44.90 -5.26
N ARG A 324 23.76 45.21 -4.20
CA ARG A 324 23.21 45.26 -2.82
C ARG A 324 22.43 46.57 -2.52
N THR A 325 21.89 47.23 -3.52
CA THR A 325 21.21 48.54 -3.37
C THR A 325 19.69 48.29 -3.38
N ALA A 326 19.00 48.80 -2.38
CA ALA A 326 17.54 48.83 -2.34
C ALA A 326 16.99 49.59 -3.55
N SER A 327 15.82 49.16 -4.04
CA SER A 327 15.13 49.68 -5.23
C SER A 327 15.88 49.53 -6.55
N SER A 328 17.00 48.79 -6.60
CA SER A 328 17.64 48.45 -7.88
C SER A 328 16.78 47.50 -8.68
N THR A 329 16.66 47.80 -9.98
CA THR A 329 15.83 47.00 -10.90
C THR A 329 16.72 46.36 -11.98
N ALA A 330 16.66 45.04 -12.09
CA ALA A 330 17.24 44.28 -13.21
C ALA A 330 16.16 43.97 -14.24
N THR A 331 16.43 44.32 -15.51
CA THR A 331 15.47 44.00 -16.58
C THR A 331 16.22 43.39 -17.78
N SER A 332 15.70 42.29 -18.30
CA SER A 332 16.15 41.73 -19.56
C SER A 332 14.93 41.37 -20.44
N THR A 333 15.15 41.51 -21.74
CA THR A 333 14.21 41.07 -22.76
C THR A 333 14.85 39.97 -23.59
N PHE A 334 14.20 38.81 -23.64
CA PHE A 334 14.60 37.67 -24.46
C PHE A 334 13.71 37.66 -25.70
N THR A 335 14.31 37.79 -26.87
CA THR A 335 13.65 37.56 -28.15
C THR A 335 13.87 36.11 -28.56
N ILE A 336 12.79 35.37 -28.69
CA ILE A 336 12.78 33.95 -28.99
C ILE A 336 12.19 33.79 -30.38
N THR A 337 13.03 33.42 -31.33
CA THR A 337 12.61 33.20 -32.73
C THR A 337 12.67 31.72 -33.05
N THR A 338 11.51 31.09 -33.23
CA THR A 338 11.40 29.68 -33.53
C THR A 338 11.82 29.39 -34.97
N GLY A 339 12.46 28.24 -35.20
CA GLY A 339 12.79 27.73 -36.53
C GLY A 339 11.59 27.08 -37.21
N ALA A 340 11.87 26.13 -38.06
CA ALA A 340 10.87 25.41 -38.86
C ALA A 340 9.94 24.49 -38.01
N ASN A 341 10.28 24.25 -36.75
CA ASN A 341 9.53 23.40 -35.85
C ASN A 341 8.68 24.22 -34.85
N SER A 342 7.42 23.82 -34.68
CA SER A 342 6.59 24.21 -33.53
C SER A 342 6.98 23.38 -32.31
N GLY A 343 6.62 23.81 -31.13
CA GLY A 343 6.88 23.06 -29.89
C GLY A 343 6.60 23.90 -28.65
N THR A 344 7.25 23.57 -27.57
CA THR A 344 6.99 24.20 -26.26
C THR A 344 8.20 25.02 -25.83
N ILE A 345 7.97 26.26 -25.37
CA ILE A 345 8.93 27.02 -24.58
C ILE A 345 8.64 26.71 -23.11
N SER A 346 9.68 26.35 -22.36
CA SER A 346 9.54 26.18 -20.92
C SER A 346 10.75 26.72 -20.15
N PHE A 347 10.52 27.18 -18.95
CA PHE A 347 11.54 27.60 -18.02
C PHE A 347 11.00 27.61 -16.58
N GLU A 348 11.89 27.36 -15.63
CA GLU A 348 11.65 27.48 -14.21
C GLU A 348 12.01 28.92 -13.74
N TYR A 349 11.21 29.51 -12.87
CA TYR A 349 11.49 30.79 -12.31
C TYR A 349 11.22 30.81 -10.79
N TYR A 350 12.06 31.48 -10.03
CA TYR A 350 11.91 31.65 -8.58
C TYR A 350 12.71 32.83 -8.06
N THR A 351 12.42 33.29 -6.84
CA THR A 351 13.21 34.24 -6.09
C THR A 351 13.75 33.63 -4.82
N SER A 352 15.05 33.79 -4.58
CA SER A 352 15.65 33.39 -3.32
C SER A 352 15.43 34.46 -2.26
N LYS A 353 14.91 34.10 -1.10
CA LYS A 353 14.72 34.91 0.11
C LYS A 353 14.15 36.33 -0.06
N ASN A 354 13.07 36.49 0.52
CA ASN A 354 12.32 37.58 1.20
C ASN A 354 12.24 39.01 0.64
N SER A 355 12.78 39.44 -0.50
CA SER A 355 12.56 40.80 -0.81
C SER A 355 12.73 41.22 -2.26
N GLY A 356 11.68 41.74 -2.82
CA GLY A 356 11.63 42.32 -4.14
C GLY A 356 10.39 41.94 -4.91
N THR A 357 10.18 42.62 -6.03
CA THR A 357 9.06 42.33 -6.93
C THR A 357 9.59 41.70 -8.21
N THR A 358 9.09 40.52 -8.55
CA THR A 358 9.36 39.85 -9.81
C THR A 358 8.17 40.04 -10.75
N LEU A 359 8.43 40.55 -11.93
CA LEU A 359 7.46 40.72 -13.02
C LEU A 359 7.98 39.97 -14.25
N ILE A 360 7.20 39.00 -14.72
CA ILE A 360 7.49 38.25 -15.96
C ILE A 360 6.33 38.43 -16.93
N LYS A 361 6.67 38.82 -18.18
CA LYS A 361 5.70 38.95 -19.25
C LYS A 361 6.12 38.15 -20.47
N PHE A 362 5.16 37.47 -21.08
CA PHE A 362 5.33 36.79 -22.36
C PHE A 362 4.41 37.46 -23.40
N ASN A 363 5.00 37.96 -24.48
CA ASN A 363 4.30 38.78 -25.49
C ASN A 363 3.42 39.87 -24.85
N ASN A 364 3.99 40.65 -23.91
CA ASN A 364 3.32 41.66 -23.09
C ASN A 364 2.21 41.14 -22.13
N THR A 365 1.85 39.87 -22.16
CA THR A 365 0.93 39.28 -21.18
C THR A 365 1.68 38.96 -19.90
N THR A 366 1.18 39.47 -18.77
CA THR A 366 1.80 39.21 -17.46
C THR A 366 1.59 37.76 -17.05
N ILE A 367 2.67 37.02 -16.86
CA ILE A 367 2.70 35.65 -16.29
C ILE A 367 2.75 35.74 -14.75
N VAL A 368 3.62 36.60 -14.25
CA VAL A 368 3.88 36.79 -12.83
C VAL A 368 4.06 38.28 -12.54
N ASN A 369 3.46 38.70 -11.44
CA ASN A 369 3.75 39.97 -10.78
C ASN A 369 3.60 39.71 -9.28
N GLN A 370 4.73 39.35 -8.64
CA GLN A 370 4.72 38.91 -7.24
C GLN A 370 5.82 39.63 -6.46
N THR A 371 5.45 40.15 -5.28
CA THR A 371 6.37 40.71 -4.30
C THR A 371 6.66 39.69 -3.22
N GLY A 372 7.90 39.56 -2.78
CA GLY A 372 8.36 38.66 -1.75
C GLY A 372 8.96 37.35 -2.31
N THR A 373 9.12 36.39 -1.43
CA THR A 373 9.63 35.05 -1.81
C THR A 373 8.71 34.41 -2.81
N MET A 374 9.27 33.85 -3.84
CA MET A 374 8.55 33.07 -4.83
C MET A 374 9.22 31.70 -4.93
N GLU A 375 8.46 30.67 -4.60
CA GLU A 375 8.87 29.30 -4.82
C GLU A 375 9.07 29.02 -6.31
N SER A 376 9.83 27.99 -6.62
CA SER A 376 10.08 27.58 -7.98
C SER A 376 8.79 27.22 -8.70
N LYS A 377 8.56 27.83 -9.85
CA LYS A 377 7.41 27.55 -10.74
C LYS A 377 7.88 27.32 -12.16
N MET A 378 7.30 26.33 -12.79
CA MET A 378 7.50 26.07 -14.22
C MET A 378 6.51 26.89 -15.07
N TYR A 379 7.00 27.52 -16.11
CA TYR A 379 6.17 28.08 -17.18
C TYR A 379 6.35 27.26 -18.44
N THR A 380 5.25 26.94 -19.08
CA THR A 380 5.21 26.24 -20.37
C THR A 380 4.27 26.96 -21.32
N LYS A 381 4.66 27.07 -22.59
CA LYS A 381 3.86 27.70 -23.64
C LYS A 381 4.10 27.04 -24.99
N GLU A 382 3.03 26.56 -25.60
CA GLU A 382 3.05 26.13 -26.99
C GLU A 382 3.31 27.32 -27.93
N VAL A 383 4.21 27.13 -28.86
CA VAL A 383 4.65 28.13 -29.82
C VAL A 383 4.65 27.56 -31.25
N SER A 384 4.31 28.42 -32.22
CA SER A 384 4.29 28.07 -33.64
C SER A 384 5.67 28.11 -34.27
N ALA A 385 5.86 27.37 -35.34
CA ALA A 385 7.06 27.45 -36.18
C ALA A 385 7.21 28.85 -36.82
N ASN A 386 8.44 29.24 -37.14
CA ASN A 386 8.81 30.47 -37.81
C ASN A 386 8.17 31.73 -37.22
N SER A 387 8.09 31.79 -35.91
CA SER A 387 7.41 32.85 -35.16
C SER A 387 8.37 33.50 -34.16
N SER A 388 8.11 34.79 -33.85
CA SER A 388 8.92 35.51 -32.86
C SER A 388 8.09 35.82 -31.61
N TYR A 389 8.70 35.57 -30.44
CA TYR A 389 8.10 35.78 -29.14
C TYR A 389 9.02 36.62 -28.26
N THR A 390 8.44 37.35 -27.32
CA THR A 390 9.20 38.22 -26.41
C THR A 390 8.92 37.81 -24.97
N LEU A 391 9.97 37.49 -24.22
CA LEU A 391 9.91 37.26 -22.77
C LEU A 391 10.64 38.42 -22.09
N THR A 392 9.91 39.23 -21.30
CA THR A 392 10.48 40.29 -20.50
C THR A 392 10.46 39.88 -19.03
N VAL A 393 11.60 39.96 -18.36
CA VAL A 393 11.79 39.64 -16.95
C VAL A 393 12.33 40.83 -16.23
N THR A 394 11.67 41.21 -15.15
CA THR A 394 12.08 42.34 -14.31
C THR A 394 12.07 41.91 -12.84
N TYR A 395 13.15 42.22 -12.15
CA TYR A 395 13.25 42.03 -10.71
C TYR A 395 13.66 43.31 -10.03
N THR A 396 12.78 43.87 -9.20
CA THR A 396 13.05 45.09 -8.41
C THR A 396 13.28 44.68 -6.95
N ARG A 397 14.41 45.02 -6.43
CA ARG A 397 14.83 44.75 -5.05
C ARG A 397 14.18 45.74 -4.09
N ASP A 398 13.69 45.25 -2.94
CA ASP A 398 13.07 46.14 -1.93
C ASP A 398 14.02 46.52 -0.79
N SER A 399 15.08 45.72 -0.56
CA SER A 399 16.03 45.93 0.53
C SER A 399 17.48 45.70 0.13
N SER A 400 18.44 46.20 0.93
CA SER A 400 19.87 45.97 0.76
C SER A 400 20.35 44.58 1.21
N SER A 401 19.46 43.63 1.45
CA SER A 401 19.79 42.24 1.85
C SER A 401 20.68 41.55 0.82
N THR A 402 21.72 40.91 1.27
CA THR A 402 22.83 40.38 0.44
C THR A 402 22.51 39.11 -0.34
N THR A 403 21.36 38.47 -0.10
CA THR A 403 21.07 37.09 -0.56
C THR A 403 19.82 36.95 -1.40
N SER A 404 19.19 38.06 -1.83
CA SER A 404 17.95 37.98 -2.61
C SER A 404 18.21 38.20 -4.10
N PHE A 405 17.90 37.20 -4.89
CA PHE A 405 18.03 37.19 -6.35
C PHE A 405 16.85 36.52 -7.02
N ALA A 406 16.48 36.97 -8.21
CA ALA A 406 15.58 36.26 -9.10
C ALA A 406 16.35 35.41 -10.11
N TYR A 407 15.78 34.27 -10.46
CA TYR A 407 16.38 33.30 -11.36
C TYR A 407 15.39 32.89 -12.44
N LEU A 408 15.94 32.67 -13.65
CA LEU A 408 15.33 31.86 -14.71
C LEU A 408 16.25 30.66 -14.92
N LYS A 409 15.72 29.46 -14.86
CA LYS A 409 16.48 28.24 -15.05
C LYS A 409 15.88 27.36 -16.13
N GLY A 410 16.74 26.58 -16.74
CA GLY A 410 16.32 25.54 -17.64
C GLY A 410 15.52 26.02 -18.86
N PHE A 411 16.00 27.09 -19.50
CA PHE A 411 15.34 27.67 -20.65
C PHE A 411 15.33 26.67 -21.83
N LEU A 412 14.19 26.04 -22.05
CA LEU A 412 13.98 25.08 -23.12
C LEU A 412 13.16 25.71 -24.23
N VAL A 413 13.60 25.53 -25.45
CA VAL A 413 12.97 26.05 -26.67
C VAL A 413 12.94 24.97 -27.76
N PRO A 414 12.01 25.04 -28.74
CA PRO A 414 11.99 24.12 -29.85
C PRO A 414 13.29 24.15 -30.67
N ASP A 415 13.60 23.03 -31.30
CA ASP A 415 14.78 22.91 -32.17
C ASP A 415 14.84 23.98 -33.26
N GLY A 416 16.04 24.51 -33.48
CA GLY A 416 16.28 25.59 -34.47
C GLY A 416 15.82 26.96 -33.95
N THR A 417 15.43 27.11 -32.69
CA THR A 417 15.07 28.39 -32.09
C THR A 417 16.32 29.20 -31.76
N THR A 418 16.29 30.49 -32.08
CA THR A 418 17.31 31.45 -31.62
C THR A 418 16.76 32.25 -30.47
N VAL A 419 17.55 32.37 -29.37
CA VAL A 419 17.24 33.21 -28.21
C VAL A 419 18.32 34.29 -28.12
N THR A 420 17.91 35.52 -28.17
CA THR A 420 18.79 36.70 -27.93
C THR A 420 18.31 37.47 -26.73
N GLU A 421 19.23 37.76 -25.80
CA GLU A 421 18.97 38.57 -24.63
C GLU A 421 19.42 40.01 -24.92
N SER A 422 18.57 40.98 -24.56
CA SER A 422 18.89 42.39 -24.64
C SER A 422 18.52 43.10 -23.35
N HIS A 423 19.28 44.13 -22.98
CA HIS A 423 19.02 45.00 -21.84
C HIS A 423 19.57 46.38 -22.13
N ASP A 424 18.92 47.38 -21.58
CA ASP A 424 19.27 48.81 -21.64
C ASP A 424 19.44 49.42 -20.23
N THR A 425 19.51 48.60 -19.22
CA THR A 425 19.66 48.96 -17.83
C THR A 425 21.02 48.48 -17.26
N THR A 426 21.48 49.13 -16.19
CA THR A 426 22.75 48.79 -15.51
C THR A 426 22.68 47.38 -14.90
N TYR A 427 21.49 46.93 -14.50
CA TYR A 427 21.26 45.63 -13.95
C TYR A 427 20.35 44.83 -14.90
N TYR A 428 20.71 43.57 -15.12
CA TYR A 428 20.06 42.66 -16.09
C TYR A 428 20.11 41.23 -15.61
N PHE A 429 19.52 40.34 -16.35
CA PHE A 429 19.60 38.90 -16.07
C PHE A 429 20.81 38.33 -16.80
N SER A 430 21.92 38.19 -16.11
CA SER A 430 23.12 37.61 -16.71
C SER A 430 23.04 36.07 -16.73
N LYS A 431 23.59 35.52 -17.78
CA LYS A 431 23.79 34.07 -17.89
C LYS A 431 24.70 33.60 -16.75
N SER A 432 24.19 32.77 -15.87
CA SER A 432 24.94 32.31 -14.71
C SER A 432 25.75 31.05 -15.01
N TYR A 433 25.19 30.14 -15.74
CA TYR A 433 25.86 28.94 -16.30
C TYR A 433 24.95 28.30 -17.34
N THR A 434 25.53 27.42 -18.17
CA THR A 434 24.81 26.62 -19.13
C THR A 434 24.78 25.19 -18.62
N SER A 435 23.57 24.64 -18.43
CA SER A 435 23.39 23.22 -18.17
C SER A 435 23.14 22.51 -19.50
N TYR A 436 23.78 21.40 -19.71
CA TYR A 436 23.44 20.54 -20.83
C TYR A 436 22.40 19.53 -20.37
N ILE A 437 21.25 19.56 -21.05
CA ILE A 437 20.22 18.55 -20.89
C ILE A 437 20.18 17.74 -22.16
N SER A 438 20.10 16.42 -22.05
CA SER A 438 19.94 15.65 -23.27
C SER A 438 18.63 16.05 -23.95
N LYS A 439 18.61 16.09 -25.27
CA LYS A 439 17.40 16.32 -26.07
C LYS A 439 16.29 15.31 -25.77
N GLN A 440 16.66 14.21 -25.14
CA GLN A 440 15.79 13.21 -24.61
C GLN A 440 14.90 13.76 -23.50
N ALA A 441 15.34 14.73 -22.72
CA ALA A 441 14.49 15.37 -21.74
C ALA A 441 13.24 16.01 -22.36
N SER A 442 13.28 16.35 -23.65
CA SER A 442 12.09 16.78 -24.40
C SER A 442 11.34 15.61 -25.08
N ASN A 443 11.96 14.44 -25.17
CA ASN A 443 11.43 13.27 -25.88
C ASN A 443 11.32 12.01 -24.98
N LEU A 444 11.77 12.10 -23.72
CA LEU A 444 11.63 11.07 -22.73
C LEU A 444 10.99 11.70 -21.50
N GLY A 445 9.84 11.20 -21.12
CA GLY A 445 9.15 11.63 -19.91
C GLY A 445 9.33 10.61 -18.79
N ASP A 446 9.59 11.09 -17.57
CA ASP A 446 9.45 10.25 -16.40
C ASP A 446 8.03 9.71 -16.37
N VAL A 447 7.89 8.45 -16.01
CA VAL A 447 6.60 7.79 -16.02
C VAL A 447 6.11 7.54 -14.60
N GLU A 448 4.84 7.83 -14.42
CA GLU A 448 4.08 7.41 -13.24
C GLU A 448 3.03 6.39 -13.71
N TYR A 449 2.87 5.31 -12.93
CA TYR A 449 1.82 4.34 -13.22
C TYR A 449 0.53 4.77 -12.54
N ASN A 450 -0.49 5.06 -13.34
CA ASN A 450 -1.77 5.52 -12.86
C ASN A 450 -2.90 4.72 -13.55
N ASN A 451 -3.79 4.12 -12.76
CA ASN A 451 -4.96 3.37 -13.23
C ASN A 451 -4.67 2.32 -14.33
N GLY A 452 -3.63 1.53 -14.16
CA GLY A 452 -3.29 0.50 -15.13
C GLY A 452 -2.49 0.98 -16.33
N LYS A 453 -2.06 2.26 -16.35
CA LYS A 453 -1.37 2.88 -17.46
C LYS A 453 -0.12 3.63 -17.01
N TYR A 454 0.93 3.60 -17.82
CA TYR A 454 2.07 4.47 -17.64
C TYR A 454 1.72 5.82 -18.26
N VAL A 455 1.56 6.81 -17.41
CA VAL A 455 1.32 8.19 -17.80
C VAL A 455 2.58 9.01 -17.57
N LEU A 456 2.79 10.02 -18.39
CA LEU A 456 3.87 10.96 -18.20
C LEU A 456 3.65 11.73 -16.91
N ASN A 457 4.66 11.73 -16.05
CA ASN A 457 4.67 12.57 -14.87
C ASN A 457 4.80 14.03 -15.30
N SER A 458 3.86 14.87 -14.90
CA SER A 458 3.90 16.32 -15.19
C SER A 458 5.11 17.04 -14.57
N TYR A 459 5.87 16.36 -13.71
CA TYR A 459 7.09 16.82 -13.07
C TYR A 459 8.33 16.08 -13.58
N SER A 460 8.37 15.69 -14.86
CA SER A 460 9.54 15.02 -15.41
C SER A 460 10.83 15.78 -15.08
N SER A 461 11.76 15.09 -14.49
CA SER A 461 13.11 15.58 -14.26
C SER A 461 13.76 15.78 -15.61
N SER A 462 14.16 17.00 -15.93
CA SER A 462 14.92 17.29 -17.14
C SER A 462 16.41 16.99 -17.00
N VAL A 463 16.84 16.41 -15.89
CA VAL A 463 18.25 16.12 -15.60
C VAL A 463 18.38 14.66 -15.15
N TYR A 464 19.15 13.90 -15.89
CA TYR A 464 19.48 12.52 -15.59
C TYR A 464 20.88 12.46 -14.98
N SER A 465 21.06 11.65 -13.97
CA SER A 465 22.35 11.44 -13.30
C SER A 465 22.57 9.95 -13.05
N SER A 466 23.69 9.61 -12.44
CA SER A 466 23.93 8.22 -12.03
C SER A 466 22.85 7.67 -11.10
N SER A 467 22.14 8.53 -10.36
CA SER A 467 21.00 8.13 -9.54
C SER A 467 19.74 7.81 -10.35
N SER A 468 19.70 8.19 -11.62
CA SER A 468 18.59 7.85 -12.55
C SER A 468 18.71 6.44 -13.13
N VAL A 469 19.87 5.79 -12.98
CA VAL A 469 20.06 4.41 -13.45
C VAL A 469 19.09 3.47 -12.72
N GLY A 470 18.39 2.66 -13.48
CA GLY A 470 17.32 1.79 -12.99
C GLY A 470 15.91 2.39 -13.10
N SER A 471 15.77 3.70 -13.30
CA SER A 471 14.48 4.35 -13.54
C SER A 471 13.97 4.08 -14.95
N TYR A 472 12.66 4.25 -15.14
CA TYR A 472 12.01 4.08 -16.43
C TYR A 472 11.59 5.42 -17.02
N VAL A 473 11.73 5.55 -18.33
CA VAL A 473 11.30 6.72 -19.09
C VAL A 473 10.53 6.31 -20.34
N CYS A 474 9.64 7.19 -20.78
CA CYS A 474 8.83 7.00 -21.97
C CYS A 474 9.47 7.68 -23.18
N PRO A 475 9.71 6.97 -24.30
CA PRO A 475 10.24 7.57 -25.52
C PRO A 475 9.21 8.42 -26.29
N ASP A 476 7.92 8.30 -25.96
CA ASP A 476 6.85 9.09 -26.59
C ASP A 476 6.22 10.04 -25.58
N THR A 477 6.66 11.29 -25.60
CA THR A 477 6.16 12.35 -24.71
C THR A 477 4.81 12.92 -25.12
N THR A 478 4.25 12.47 -26.25
CA THR A 478 2.93 12.88 -26.74
C THR A 478 1.84 11.86 -26.44
N ALA A 479 2.24 10.65 -26.04
CA ALA A 479 1.30 9.59 -25.73
C ALA A 479 0.65 9.82 -24.37
N THR A 480 -0.65 9.67 -24.30
CA THR A 480 -1.37 9.61 -23.01
C THR A 480 -1.10 8.30 -22.25
N GLU A 481 -0.50 7.32 -22.92
CA GLU A 481 -0.16 6.00 -22.43
C GLU A 481 1.13 5.52 -23.05
N CYS A 482 2.09 5.12 -22.24
CA CYS A 482 3.39 4.62 -22.68
C CYS A 482 3.36 3.12 -22.94
N SER A 483 3.35 2.71 -24.21
CA SER A 483 3.40 1.30 -24.63
C SER A 483 4.83 0.74 -24.75
N THR A 484 5.82 1.62 -24.85
CA THR A 484 7.25 1.27 -24.87
C THR A 484 7.94 2.02 -23.74
N LEU A 485 8.71 1.32 -22.92
CA LEU A 485 9.52 1.92 -21.86
C LEU A 485 11.00 1.68 -22.11
N TYR A 486 11.79 2.66 -21.70
CA TYR A 486 13.22 2.56 -21.60
C TYR A 486 13.63 2.51 -20.13
N LYS A 487 14.30 1.43 -19.72
CA LYS A 487 14.99 1.38 -18.44
C LYS A 487 16.39 1.95 -18.62
N ILE A 488 16.73 2.97 -17.85
CA ILE A 488 18.04 3.61 -17.91
C ILE A 488 19.09 2.65 -17.31
N ILE A 489 20.13 2.31 -18.06
CA ILE A 489 21.23 1.47 -17.59
C ILE A 489 22.58 2.20 -17.56
N GLU A 490 22.71 3.31 -18.27
CA GLU A 490 23.92 4.12 -18.25
C GLU A 490 23.60 5.59 -18.48
N VAL A 491 24.18 6.45 -17.66
CA VAL A 491 24.15 7.90 -17.79
C VAL A 491 25.58 8.41 -17.78
N THR A 492 25.99 9.17 -18.79
CA THR A 492 27.33 9.78 -18.90
C THR A 492 27.15 11.29 -19.18
N ASP A 493 27.82 12.13 -18.42
CA ASP A 493 27.72 13.60 -18.55
C ASP A 493 26.28 14.13 -18.58
N ASP A 494 25.44 13.65 -17.62
CA ASP A 494 24.03 13.97 -17.50
C ASP A 494 23.19 13.57 -18.71
N VAL A 495 23.67 12.66 -19.55
CA VAL A 495 23.00 12.13 -20.74
C VAL A 495 22.78 10.63 -20.58
N ILE A 496 21.58 10.17 -20.87
CA ILE A 496 21.30 8.73 -20.99
C ILE A 496 22.03 8.21 -22.23
N THR A 497 22.96 7.29 -22.07
CA THR A 497 23.75 6.70 -23.15
C THR A 497 23.29 5.30 -23.52
N LYS A 498 22.72 4.56 -22.55
CA LYS A 498 22.18 3.24 -22.80
C LYS A 498 20.89 3.00 -22.03
N VAL A 499 19.98 2.31 -22.68
CA VAL A 499 18.70 1.86 -22.12
C VAL A 499 18.45 0.40 -22.48
N ILE A 500 17.59 -0.25 -21.70
CA ILE A 500 16.95 -1.49 -22.13
C ILE A 500 15.54 -1.12 -22.58
N GLU A 501 15.20 -1.47 -23.83
CA GLU A 501 13.86 -1.25 -24.38
C GLU A 501 12.96 -2.43 -24.00
N TYR A 502 11.81 -2.11 -23.47
CA TYR A 502 10.77 -3.05 -23.12
C TYR A 502 9.46 -2.67 -23.81
N THR A 503 8.82 -3.64 -24.45
CA THR A 503 7.41 -3.52 -24.86
C THR A 503 6.54 -4.11 -23.75
N SER A 504 5.59 -3.34 -23.27
CA SER A 504 4.94 -3.63 -22.01
C SER A 504 3.66 -4.45 -22.12
N LYS A 505 3.51 -5.40 -21.22
CA LYS A 505 2.21 -5.77 -20.66
C LYS A 505 2.10 -5.13 -19.26
N PRO A 506 1.08 -4.33 -18.97
CA PRO A 506 0.83 -3.91 -17.62
C PRO A 506 0.53 -5.14 -16.74
N VAL A 507 1.31 -5.33 -15.69
CA VAL A 507 1.05 -6.33 -14.64
C VAL A 507 0.92 -5.60 -13.33
N SER A 508 -0.08 -5.95 -12.54
CA SER A 508 -0.19 -5.45 -11.19
C SER A 508 0.98 -5.98 -10.35
N ALA A 509 1.87 -5.08 -9.91
CA ALA A 509 2.94 -5.47 -8.98
C ALA A 509 2.34 -6.04 -7.71
N ARG A 510 1.28 -5.43 -7.22
CA ARG A 510 0.57 -5.88 -6.03
C ARG A 510 0.02 -7.28 -6.21
N GLU A 511 -0.68 -7.56 -7.31
CA GLU A 511 -1.21 -8.89 -7.62
C GLU A 511 -0.07 -9.92 -7.78
N SER A 512 1.03 -9.54 -8.41
CA SER A 512 2.24 -10.37 -8.51
C SER A 512 2.77 -10.73 -7.13
N TYR A 513 2.88 -9.78 -6.22
CA TYR A 513 3.35 -10.04 -4.85
C TYR A 513 2.33 -10.80 -4.01
N ILE A 514 1.02 -10.54 -4.16
CA ILE A 514 -0.05 -11.31 -3.50
C ILE A 514 0.08 -12.79 -3.86
N ASN A 515 0.30 -13.09 -5.14
CA ASN A 515 0.35 -14.45 -5.65
C ASN A 515 1.74 -15.11 -5.56
N SER A 516 2.77 -14.36 -5.13
CA SER A 516 4.12 -14.91 -5.02
C SER A 516 4.28 -15.81 -3.79
N THR A 517 5.28 -16.67 -3.83
CA THR A 517 5.63 -17.55 -2.71
C THR A 517 6.36 -16.78 -1.59
N PRO A 518 6.27 -17.22 -0.31
CA PRO A 518 7.12 -16.70 0.75
C PRO A 518 8.61 -16.72 0.38
N GLY A 519 9.33 -15.65 0.71
CA GLY A 519 10.74 -15.46 0.33
C GLY A 519 10.95 -14.70 -0.98
N THR A 520 9.89 -14.44 -1.75
CA THR A 520 9.98 -13.57 -2.93
C THR A 520 10.35 -12.15 -2.50
N GLU A 521 11.36 -11.56 -3.09
CA GLU A 521 11.79 -10.18 -2.83
C GLU A 521 10.68 -9.19 -3.19
N ILE A 522 10.45 -8.24 -2.29
CA ILE A 522 9.63 -7.07 -2.57
C ILE A 522 10.57 -5.93 -2.94
N THR A 523 10.55 -5.54 -4.19
CA THR A 523 11.44 -4.50 -4.72
C THR A 523 11.21 -3.18 -4.00
N GLU A 524 12.25 -2.58 -3.43
CA GLU A 524 12.13 -1.35 -2.62
C GLU A 524 11.48 -0.20 -3.39
N SER A 525 11.78 -0.05 -4.68
CA SER A 525 11.19 0.99 -5.53
C SER A 525 9.67 0.83 -5.74
N ASP A 526 9.12 -0.34 -5.45
CA ASP A 526 7.68 -0.60 -5.56
C ASP A 526 6.95 -0.29 -4.25
N ILE A 527 7.68 -0.12 -3.16
CA ILE A 527 7.10 0.11 -1.84
C ILE A 527 6.76 1.59 -1.68
N LEU A 528 5.55 1.85 -1.26
CA LEU A 528 5.03 3.20 -0.96
C LEU A 528 5.06 3.48 0.54
N ALA A 529 4.79 2.48 1.35
CA ALA A 529 4.75 2.62 2.79
C ALA A 529 5.01 1.29 3.50
N TYR A 530 5.76 1.35 4.59
CA TYR A 530 5.93 0.26 5.54
C TYR A 530 5.07 0.49 6.78
N TYR A 531 4.42 -0.56 7.23
CA TYR A 531 3.62 -0.57 8.45
C TYR A 531 4.04 -1.69 9.40
N VAL A 532 3.82 -1.45 10.68
CA VAL A 532 4.05 -2.41 11.77
C VAL A 532 2.74 -2.64 12.50
N TRP A 533 2.36 -3.90 12.71
CA TRP A 533 1.13 -4.26 13.42
C TRP A 533 1.28 -4.12 14.93
N ILE A 534 0.35 -3.44 15.55
CA ILE A 534 0.23 -3.29 16.98
C ILE A 534 -1.00 -4.08 17.43
N PRO A 535 -0.83 -5.31 17.90
CA PRO A 535 -1.95 -6.18 18.28
C PRO A 535 -2.62 -5.69 19.54
N ARG A 536 -3.93 -5.90 19.62
CA ARG A 536 -4.73 -5.59 20.82
C ARG A 536 -4.16 -6.27 22.06
N TYR A 537 -4.07 -5.50 23.13
CA TYR A 537 -3.61 -6.00 24.42
C TYR A 537 -4.28 -5.30 25.59
N LYS A 538 -4.23 -5.94 26.74
CA LYS A 538 -4.46 -5.34 28.06
C LYS A 538 -3.15 -5.23 28.81
N TYR A 539 -3.03 -4.23 29.66
CA TYR A 539 -1.85 -4.02 30.48
C TYR A 539 -2.19 -3.90 31.97
N LYS A 540 -1.26 -4.25 32.81
CA LYS A 540 -1.41 -4.15 34.25
C LYS A 540 -1.16 -2.72 34.69
N VAL A 541 -2.21 -2.04 35.11
CA VAL A 541 -2.15 -0.64 35.52
C VAL A 541 -1.35 -0.50 36.81
N TRP A 542 -0.44 0.47 36.82
CA TRP A 542 0.42 0.73 37.98
C TRP A 542 0.17 2.09 38.65
N ASN A 543 -0.50 3.02 37.95
CA ASN A 543 -0.71 4.40 38.44
C ASN A 543 -2.10 4.93 38.05
N ILE A 544 -3.15 4.22 38.46
CA ILE A 544 -4.54 4.59 38.18
C ILE A 544 -4.93 5.97 38.76
N LYS A 545 -4.31 6.36 39.87
CA LYS A 545 -4.55 7.65 40.54
C LYS A 545 -3.69 8.77 40.00
N LYS A 546 -2.85 8.49 39.01
CA LYS A 546 -1.97 9.49 38.36
C LYS A 546 -1.07 10.25 39.35
N GLN A 547 -0.51 9.54 40.31
CA GLN A 547 0.39 10.09 41.33
C GLN A 547 1.84 10.02 40.88
N VAL A 548 2.57 11.12 41.07
CA VAL A 548 4.01 11.21 40.73
C VAL A 548 4.80 10.13 41.47
N GLY A 549 5.71 9.48 40.77
CA GLY A 549 6.63 8.48 41.32
C GLY A 549 5.98 7.12 41.63
N THR A 550 4.69 6.96 41.41
CA THR A 550 4.00 5.70 41.76
C THR A 550 4.28 4.62 40.72
N GLN A 551 5.03 3.61 41.12
CA GLN A 551 5.29 2.40 40.34
C GLN A 551 5.02 1.17 41.18
N SER A 552 3.81 0.64 41.11
CA SER A 552 3.41 -0.47 42.00
C SER A 552 4.12 -1.80 41.74
N TYR A 553 4.81 -1.95 40.61
CA TYR A 553 5.59 -3.14 40.22
C TYR A 553 6.82 -2.82 39.32
N ASN A 554 7.38 -1.63 39.47
CA ASN A 554 8.56 -1.21 38.69
C ASN A 554 8.40 -1.28 37.16
N ALA A 555 7.25 -0.81 36.66
CA ALA A 555 6.91 -0.87 35.22
C ALA A 555 7.98 -0.31 34.28
N ARG A 556 8.72 0.74 34.72
CA ARG A 556 9.84 1.29 33.92
C ARG A 556 11.00 0.32 33.76
N THR A 557 11.40 -0.33 34.86
CA THR A 557 12.65 -1.11 34.92
C THR A 557 12.49 -2.58 34.60
N LEU A 558 11.37 -3.17 35.00
CA LEU A 558 11.07 -4.59 34.80
C LEU A 558 10.20 -4.84 33.54
N GLY A 559 9.62 -3.78 33.02
CA GLY A 559 8.69 -3.83 31.91
C GLY A 559 7.23 -3.74 32.35
N ILE A 560 6.41 -3.24 31.44
CA ILE A 560 4.96 -3.22 31.58
C ILE A 560 4.45 -4.64 31.33
N ASP A 561 3.63 -5.14 32.29
CA ASP A 561 3.00 -6.43 32.16
C ASP A 561 1.84 -6.36 31.19
N ILE A 562 2.07 -6.89 29.98
CA ILE A 562 1.14 -6.90 28.85
C ILE A 562 0.69 -8.33 28.57
N VAL A 563 -0.62 -8.48 28.36
CA VAL A 563 -1.27 -9.70 27.89
C VAL A 563 -2.05 -9.38 26.64
N PHE A 564 -1.72 -10.03 25.54
CA PHE A 564 -2.48 -9.90 24.29
C PHE A 564 -3.91 -10.43 24.48
N GLU A 565 -4.86 -9.84 23.79
CA GLU A 565 -6.26 -10.20 23.83
C GLU A 565 -6.69 -10.79 22.47
N SER A 566 -7.33 -11.96 22.51
CA SER A 566 -7.94 -12.53 21.32
C SER A 566 -9.26 -11.86 20.98
N GLY A 567 -9.49 -11.60 19.67
CA GLY A 567 -10.72 -10.95 19.21
C GLY A 567 -10.81 -9.48 19.61
N THR A 568 -12.03 -8.98 19.80
CA THR A 568 -12.33 -7.55 20.04
C THR A 568 -12.98 -7.27 21.39
N ALA A 569 -13.28 -8.30 22.18
CA ALA A 569 -13.91 -8.11 23.48
C ALA A 569 -12.95 -7.37 24.44
N ALA A 570 -13.42 -6.29 25.02
CA ALA A 570 -12.68 -5.59 26.06
C ALA A 570 -12.70 -6.39 27.36
N THR A 571 -11.53 -6.58 27.95
CA THR A 571 -11.37 -7.23 29.25
C THR A 571 -10.73 -6.25 30.24
N GLY A 572 -11.13 -6.34 31.50
CA GLY A 572 -10.60 -5.50 32.56
C GLY A 572 -11.69 -5.02 33.52
N THR A 573 -11.28 -4.65 34.71
CA THR A 573 -12.18 -4.21 35.79
C THR A 573 -12.14 -2.69 35.98
N ILE A 574 -11.37 -1.97 35.16
CA ILE A 574 -11.21 -0.51 35.28
C ILE A 574 -12.21 0.16 34.35
N SER A 575 -12.99 1.07 34.88
CA SER A 575 -13.87 1.96 34.14
C SER A 575 -13.41 3.39 34.36
N CYS A 576 -13.15 4.12 33.28
CA CYS A 576 -12.74 5.51 33.29
C CYS A 576 -13.83 6.41 32.73
N THR A 577 -14.13 7.49 33.43
CA THR A 577 -14.98 8.57 32.97
C THR A 577 -14.13 9.81 32.73
N TYR A 578 -14.33 10.40 31.58
CA TYR A 578 -13.62 11.61 31.15
C TYR A 578 -14.57 12.81 31.18
N SER A 579 -14.09 13.94 31.68
CA SER A 579 -14.85 15.19 31.73
C SER A 579 -14.14 16.27 30.90
N TYR A 580 -14.86 16.85 29.95
CA TYR A 580 -14.41 18.01 29.17
C TYR A 580 -14.49 19.34 29.96
N LYS A 581 -14.99 19.33 31.20
CA LYS A 581 -15.13 20.54 32.00
C LYS A 581 -13.76 21.06 32.39
N SER A 582 -13.63 22.38 32.32
CA SER A 582 -12.48 23.07 32.89
C SER A 582 -12.20 22.58 34.32
N PRO A 583 -10.97 22.22 34.66
CA PRO A 583 -10.65 21.94 36.05
C PRO A 583 -11.01 23.16 36.86
N SER A 584 -11.70 22.96 37.97
CA SER A 584 -11.82 24.01 38.97
C SER A 584 -10.41 24.54 39.26
N SER A 585 -10.28 25.82 39.57
CA SER A 585 -9.06 26.62 39.68
C SER A 585 -7.91 26.11 40.58
N SER A 586 -8.01 24.89 41.10
CA SER A 586 -6.93 24.19 41.78
C SER A 586 -6.17 23.34 40.77
N ALA A 587 -4.97 23.77 40.44
CA ALA A 587 -3.96 22.96 39.77
C ALA A 587 -3.88 21.58 40.45
N GLY A 588 -4.24 20.51 39.76
CA GLY A 588 -4.05 19.19 40.29
C GLY A 588 -5.20 18.20 40.22
N SER A 589 -6.41 18.59 39.87
CA SER A 589 -7.51 17.60 39.75
C SER A 589 -7.46 16.90 38.41
N PRO A 590 -7.46 15.55 38.36
CA PRO A 590 -7.51 14.84 37.10
C PRO A 590 -8.86 15.11 36.41
N ASN A 591 -8.80 15.27 35.08
CA ASN A 591 -10.00 15.38 34.25
C ASN A 591 -10.59 14.01 33.87
N GLU A 592 -9.90 12.97 34.18
CA GLU A 592 -10.37 11.59 34.06
C GLU A 592 -10.39 10.94 35.47
N THR A 593 -11.48 10.26 35.76
CA THR A 593 -11.62 9.47 36.99
C THR A 593 -11.83 8.02 36.58
N CYS A 594 -10.95 7.16 37.10
CA CYS A 594 -11.04 5.72 36.89
C CYS A 594 -11.43 5.00 38.16
N THR A 595 -12.36 4.04 38.06
CA THR A 595 -12.68 3.07 39.13
C THR A 595 -11.86 1.81 38.91
N GLY A 596 -11.29 1.27 39.96
CA GLY A 596 -10.41 0.11 39.96
C GLY A 596 -9.21 0.29 40.84
N SER A 597 -8.23 -0.58 40.73
CA SER A 597 -7.02 -0.56 41.57
C SER A 597 -5.77 -0.84 40.77
N ASN A 598 -4.62 -0.33 41.23
CA ASN A 598 -3.33 -0.74 40.69
C ASN A 598 -3.20 -2.27 40.75
N GLY A 599 -2.59 -2.85 39.73
CA GLY A 599 -2.46 -4.30 39.55
C GLY A 599 -3.60 -4.97 38.77
N ALA A 600 -4.70 -4.25 38.47
CA ALA A 600 -5.74 -4.73 37.56
C ALA A 600 -5.30 -4.60 36.10
N TYR A 601 -5.75 -5.53 35.26
CA TYR A 601 -5.56 -5.45 33.82
C TYR A 601 -6.66 -4.63 33.20
N TYR A 602 -6.29 -3.75 32.27
CA TYR A 602 -7.20 -2.90 31.53
C TYR A 602 -6.83 -2.97 30.03
N THR A 603 -7.83 -3.25 29.17
CA THR A 603 -7.66 -3.15 27.72
C THR A 603 -7.17 -1.76 27.36
N HIS A 604 -6.10 -1.65 26.59
CA HIS A 604 -5.57 -0.34 26.23
C HIS A 604 -6.57 0.45 25.40
N PRO A 605 -6.84 1.74 25.71
CA PRO A 605 -7.91 2.52 25.07
C PRO A 605 -7.72 2.72 23.54
N ALA A 606 -6.49 2.64 23.04
CA ALA A 606 -6.18 2.75 21.62
C ALA A 606 -6.88 1.69 20.74
N PHE A 607 -7.34 0.59 21.34
CA PHE A 607 -8.03 -0.48 20.61
C PHE A 607 -9.54 -0.30 20.55
N THR A 608 -10.00 0.92 20.84
CA THR A 608 -11.38 1.36 20.59
C THR A 608 -11.32 2.59 19.69
N PHE A 609 -11.71 2.43 18.44
CA PHE A 609 -11.71 3.48 17.43
C PHE A 609 -13.14 3.95 17.18
N GLY A 610 -13.51 5.10 17.74
CA GLY A 610 -14.91 5.54 17.77
C GLY A 610 -15.78 4.62 18.61
N SER A 611 -16.70 3.91 17.96
CA SER A 611 -17.56 2.87 18.57
C SER A 611 -17.01 1.46 18.41
N ASP A 612 -15.98 1.27 17.58
CA ASP A 612 -15.53 -0.03 17.14
C ASP A 612 -14.32 -0.52 17.96
N ASN A 613 -14.41 -1.73 18.45
CA ASN A 613 -13.28 -2.39 19.05
C ASN A 613 -12.49 -3.14 17.98
N VAL A 614 -11.21 -2.76 17.82
CA VAL A 614 -10.31 -3.33 16.81
C VAL A 614 -9.38 -4.38 17.41
N LYS A 615 -8.97 -5.33 16.60
CA LYS A 615 -8.02 -6.39 16.99
C LYS A 615 -6.57 -5.89 17.08
N GLY A 616 -6.33 -4.71 16.59
CA GLY A 616 -5.07 -4.00 16.54
C GLY A 616 -5.13 -2.90 15.49
N PHE A 617 -4.00 -2.26 15.23
CA PHE A 617 -3.86 -1.26 14.16
C PHE A 617 -2.47 -1.32 13.53
N TRP A 618 -2.37 -0.89 12.29
CA TRP A 618 -1.11 -0.72 11.58
C TRP A 618 -0.55 0.67 11.84
N MET A 619 0.65 0.73 12.39
CA MET A 619 1.38 1.98 12.61
C MET A 619 2.44 2.18 11.54
N GLY A 620 2.55 3.36 11.00
CA GLY A 620 3.64 3.73 10.10
C GLY A 620 4.99 3.38 10.70
N LYS A 621 5.81 2.59 9.99
CA LYS A 621 7.10 2.12 10.51
C LYS A 621 8.09 3.25 10.76
N PHE A 622 8.00 4.31 9.95
CA PHE A 622 8.83 5.51 9.98
C PHE A 622 7.94 6.75 10.07
N GLU A 623 8.54 7.90 10.36
CA GLU A 623 7.89 9.19 10.22
C GLU A 623 7.36 9.40 8.79
N LEU A 624 6.40 10.31 8.65
CA LEU A 624 5.81 10.62 7.35
C LEU A 624 6.83 11.30 6.42
N SER A 625 6.91 10.81 5.22
CA SER A 625 7.61 11.39 4.08
C SER A 625 6.65 11.60 2.90
N SER A 626 7.12 12.08 1.77
CA SER A 626 6.28 12.38 0.62
C SER A 626 6.86 11.87 -0.69
N SER A 627 6.05 11.90 -1.74
CA SER A 627 6.48 11.62 -3.12
C SER A 627 7.31 12.74 -3.76
N TYR A 628 7.73 13.75 -3.00
CA TYR A 628 8.54 14.84 -3.51
C TYR A 628 9.86 14.33 -4.11
N PRO A 629 10.18 14.68 -5.37
CA PRO A 629 11.35 14.15 -6.06
C PRO A 629 12.66 14.86 -5.68
N GLY A 630 12.60 15.95 -4.91
CA GLY A 630 13.77 16.72 -4.49
C GLY A 630 14.56 16.04 -3.37
N THR A 631 15.80 16.50 -3.17
CA THR A 631 16.69 16.00 -2.12
C THR A 631 16.50 16.66 -0.76
N GLY A 632 15.71 17.75 -0.70
CA GLY A 632 15.43 18.47 0.54
C GLY A 632 14.14 18.01 1.22
N THR A 633 14.00 18.39 2.47
CA THR A 633 12.76 18.19 3.24
C THR A 633 11.60 18.96 2.63
N VAL A 634 10.46 18.30 2.44
CA VAL A 634 9.23 18.99 1.99
C VAL A 634 8.73 19.88 3.11
N ARG A 635 8.56 21.16 2.81
CA ARG A 635 8.10 22.17 3.75
C ARG A 635 6.87 22.90 3.24
N GLY A 636 5.89 23.08 4.08
CA GLY A 636 4.74 23.95 3.84
C GLY A 636 3.45 23.28 3.44
N GLY A 637 2.35 23.95 3.74
CA GLY A 637 0.97 23.50 3.67
C GLY A 637 0.32 23.48 2.28
N GLY A 638 0.98 24.06 1.24
CA GLY A 638 0.43 24.09 -0.12
C GLY A 638 0.55 22.78 -0.90
N ASN A 639 1.22 21.79 -0.33
CA ASN A 639 1.64 20.58 -1.07
C ASN A 639 0.73 19.38 -0.86
N THR A 640 -0.35 19.50 -0.08
CA THR A 640 -1.28 18.42 0.20
C THR A 640 -2.01 17.90 -1.04
N THR A 641 -2.10 18.71 -2.09
CA THR A 641 -2.78 18.38 -3.34
C THR A 641 -1.85 17.73 -4.36
N PHE A 642 -0.52 17.93 -4.25
CA PHE A 642 0.45 17.51 -5.27
C PHE A 642 1.29 16.31 -4.84
N TYR A 643 1.54 16.14 -3.54
CA TYR A 643 2.41 15.08 -3.05
C TYR A 643 1.59 14.05 -2.28
N THR A 644 1.92 12.80 -2.49
CA THR A 644 1.30 11.67 -1.80
C THR A 644 2.15 11.21 -0.63
N ALA A 645 1.51 10.68 0.39
CA ALA A 645 2.18 10.14 1.57
C ALA A 645 3.14 9.00 1.20
N ARG A 646 4.31 9.00 1.83
CA ARG A 646 5.27 7.89 1.83
C ARG A 646 5.67 7.57 3.26
N ILE A 647 5.94 6.30 3.54
CA ILE A 647 6.46 5.85 4.83
C ILE A 647 7.64 4.94 4.53
N LEU A 648 8.78 5.55 4.23
CA LEU A 648 9.97 4.88 3.72
C LEU A 648 11.17 5.22 4.61
N PRO A 649 12.18 4.33 4.70
CA PRO A 649 13.42 4.62 5.42
C PRO A 649 14.37 5.46 4.58
N ASN A 650 15.26 6.19 5.28
CA ASN A 650 16.37 6.95 4.69
C ASN A 650 15.96 7.97 3.62
N VAL A 651 14.78 8.53 3.76
CA VAL A 651 14.24 9.61 2.94
C VAL A 651 13.99 10.85 3.80
N ASN A 652 13.95 12.00 3.15
CA ASN A 652 13.68 13.25 3.86
C ASN A 652 12.23 13.28 4.39
N GLY A 653 12.06 13.76 5.61
CA GLY A 653 10.76 13.90 6.24
C GLY A 653 9.87 14.94 5.58
N TRP A 654 8.58 14.84 5.81
CA TRP A 654 7.61 15.87 5.43
C TRP A 654 7.35 16.78 6.64
N HIS A 655 7.80 18.02 6.56
CA HIS A 655 7.81 18.97 7.69
C HIS A 655 6.96 20.20 7.42
N VAL A 656 6.85 21.04 8.46
CA VAL A 656 6.23 22.38 8.38
C VAL A 656 4.80 22.35 7.87
N ASN A 657 4.06 21.33 8.27
CA ASN A 657 2.66 21.22 7.90
C ASN A 657 1.77 21.33 9.14
N SER A 658 0.60 21.95 8.97
CA SER A 658 -0.40 21.98 10.03
C SER A 658 -0.97 20.59 10.28
N THR A 659 -1.47 20.37 11.49
CA THR A 659 -2.10 19.09 11.87
C THR A 659 -3.24 18.72 10.93
N SER A 660 -4.03 19.70 10.43
CA SER A 660 -5.11 19.46 9.47
C SER A 660 -4.60 19.00 8.11
N ASN A 661 -3.49 19.57 7.63
CA ASN A 661 -2.91 19.17 6.35
C ASN A 661 -2.36 17.73 6.41
N PHE A 662 -1.71 17.36 7.49
CA PHE A 662 -1.29 15.96 7.69
C PHE A 662 -2.50 15.03 7.75
N HIS A 663 -3.58 15.44 8.43
CA HIS A 663 -4.80 14.66 8.46
C HIS A 663 -5.39 14.47 7.05
N ILE A 664 -5.48 15.54 6.25
CA ILE A 664 -5.96 15.49 4.86
C ILE A 664 -5.10 14.55 4.02
N VAL A 665 -3.77 14.66 4.08
CA VAL A 665 -2.84 13.80 3.31
C VAL A 665 -3.07 12.33 3.60
N LEU A 666 -3.29 11.97 4.87
CA LEU A 666 -3.51 10.57 5.26
C LEU A 666 -4.92 10.09 4.92
N GLN A 667 -5.95 10.96 4.97
CA GLN A 667 -7.28 10.64 4.46
C GLN A 667 -7.26 10.44 2.93
N ASN A 668 -6.47 11.22 2.19
CA ASN A 668 -6.32 11.08 0.74
C ASN A 668 -5.72 9.72 0.32
N MET A 669 -5.13 8.97 1.24
CA MET A 669 -4.75 7.59 0.97
C MET A 669 -5.94 6.66 0.66
N LEU A 670 -7.16 7.09 1.02
CA LEU A 670 -8.42 6.37 0.83
C LEU A 670 -9.29 6.95 -0.29
N GLU A 671 -8.83 7.98 -1.02
CA GLU A 671 -9.60 8.57 -2.12
C GLU A 671 -9.78 7.60 -3.29
N GLU A 672 -10.75 7.88 -4.13
CA GLU A 672 -10.98 7.12 -5.34
C GLU A 672 -9.73 7.09 -6.22
N ASN A 673 -9.37 5.93 -6.74
CA ASN A 673 -8.17 5.71 -7.54
C ASN A 673 -6.83 5.98 -6.82
N ASN A 674 -6.80 5.85 -5.49
CA ASN A 674 -5.56 6.01 -4.76
C ASN A 674 -4.50 4.98 -5.19
N ILE A 675 -3.23 5.42 -5.19
CA ILE A 675 -2.10 4.58 -5.61
C ILE A 675 -1.82 3.40 -4.67
N TYR A 676 -2.35 3.45 -3.44
CA TYR A 676 -2.14 2.43 -2.42
C TYR A 676 -3.07 1.23 -2.60
N GLY A 677 -4.16 1.38 -3.34
CA GLY A 677 -5.23 0.39 -3.53
C GLY A 677 -6.05 0.12 -2.28
N LEU A 678 -6.03 1.04 -1.34
CA LEU A 678 -6.88 0.99 -0.17
C LEU A 678 -8.34 1.25 -0.57
N SER A 679 -9.28 0.60 0.11
CA SER A 679 -10.71 0.81 -0.15
C SER A 679 -11.13 2.24 0.21
N THR A 680 -12.03 2.81 -0.57
CA THR A 680 -12.72 4.07 -0.23
C THR A 680 -13.81 3.88 0.82
N ASP A 681 -14.18 2.63 1.13
CA ASP A 681 -15.20 2.32 2.13
C ASP A 681 -14.62 2.41 3.55
N SER A 682 -15.08 3.35 4.32
CA SER A 682 -14.68 3.58 5.70
C SER A 682 -15.08 2.45 6.68
N ASN A 683 -15.88 1.47 6.24
CA ASN A 683 -16.16 0.25 7.01
C ASN A 683 -15.14 -0.86 6.73
N VAL A 684 -14.29 -0.68 5.73
CA VAL A 684 -13.23 -1.63 5.37
C VAL A 684 -11.90 -1.20 5.94
N ASN A 685 -11.58 0.09 5.83
CA ASN A 685 -10.33 0.64 6.38
C ASN A 685 -10.44 2.14 6.69
N ASP A 686 -9.52 2.60 7.52
CA ASP A 686 -9.35 4.00 7.89
C ASP A 686 -7.87 4.36 7.94
N SER A 687 -7.48 5.52 7.43
CA SER A 687 -6.11 6.05 7.49
C SER A 687 -6.12 7.45 8.11
N HIS A 688 -5.33 7.65 9.15
CA HIS A 688 -5.33 8.90 9.90
C HIS A 688 -3.99 9.21 10.58
N VAL A 689 -3.86 10.43 11.08
CA VAL A 689 -2.76 10.86 11.95
C VAL A 689 -2.87 10.16 13.28
N ILE A 690 -1.77 9.60 13.76
CA ILE A 690 -1.71 8.90 15.04
C ILE A 690 -2.35 9.71 16.17
N THR A 691 -3.21 9.09 16.95
CA THR A 691 -3.78 9.68 18.17
C THR A 691 -2.79 9.55 19.34
N ASN A 692 -2.98 10.35 20.37
CA ASN A 692 -2.13 10.26 21.56
C ASN A 692 -2.27 8.91 22.30
N MET A 693 -3.46 8.28 22.20
CA MET A 693 -3.69 6.93 22.74
C MET A 693 -2.94 5.85 21.96
N GLU A 694 -2.92 5.92 20.64
CA GLU A 694 -2.19 4.96 19.80
C GLU A 694 -0.69 5.08 20.01
N TRP A 695 -0.16 6.30 20.17
CA TRP A 695 1.22 6.51 20.60
C TRP A 695 1.51 5.81 21.92
N GLY A 696 0.64 6.01 22.92
CA GLY A 696 0.75 5.38 24.24
C GLY A 696 0.77 3.86 24.17
N ALA A 697 -0.07 3.28 23.29
CA ALA A 697 -0.11 1.84 23.07
C ALA A 697 1.24 1.30 22.58
N VAL A 698 1.87 1.99 21.61
CA VAL A 698 3.18 1.57 21.11
C VAL A 698 4.27 1.79 22.15
N ALA A 699 4.25 2.90 22.90
CA ALA A 699 5.21 3.19 23.96
C ALA A 699 5.18 2.10 25.05
N TYR A 700 3.98 1.67 25.43
CA TYR A 700 3.83 0.60 26.45
C TYR A 700 4.27 -0.77 25.93
N LEU A 701 3.90 -1.12 24.71
CA LEU A 701 4.35 -2.36 24.09
C LEU A 701 5.87 -2.38 23.92
N THR A 702 6.48 -1.23 23.62
CA THR A 702 7.93 -1.06 23.56
C THR A 702 8.58 -1.31 24.91
N ASN A 703 8.03 -0.76 26.00
CA ASN A 703 8.54 -0.96 27.36
C ASN A 703 7.99 -2.24 28.01
N SER A 704 7.96 -3.33 27.28
CA SER A 704 7.52 -4.65 27.70
C SER A 704 8.49 -5.74 27.24
N LYS A 705 8.24 -6.97 27.67
CA LYS A 705 9.01 -8.15 27.20
C LYS A 705 8.95 -8.35 25.69
N TYR A 706 7.95 -7.78 25.03
CA TYR A 706 7.76 -7.86 23.57
C TYR A 706 8.52 -6.76 22.79
N GLY A 707 9.08 -5.78 23.50
CA GLY A 707 9.86 -4.66 22.95
C GLY A 707 11.28 -4.59 23.53
N LYS A 708 11.61 -3.48 24.17
CA LYS A 708 12.97 -3.16 24.64
C LYS A 708 13.35 -3.79 25.98
N CYS A 709 12.49 -4.59 26.61
CA CYS A 709 12.81 -5.25 27.87
C CYS A 709 13.37 -6.67 27.64
N THR A 710 14.45 -7.00 28.35
CA THR A 710 15.09 -8.31 28.30
C THR A 710 15.60 -8.65 29.70
N ASN A 711 15.31 -9.85 30.20
CA ASN A 711 15.77 -10.34 31.51
C ASN A 711 15.46 -9.36 32.66
N ASN A 712 14.23 -8.84 32.71
CA ASN A 712 13.80 -7.86 33.70
C ASN A 712 14.61 -6.55 33.70
N SER A 713 15.13 -6.17 32.57
CA SER A 713 15.79 -4.89 32.35
C SER A 713 15.25 -4.25 31.05
N CYS A 714 14.76 -3.03 31.17
CA CYS A 714 14.27 -2.26 30.05
C CYS A 714 15.25 -1.14 29.69
N SER A 715 15.35 -0.83 28.42
CA SER A 715 16.11 0.31 27.89
C SER A 715 15.24 1.13 26.98
N GLU A 716 15.56 2.40 26.89
CA GLU A 716 14.91 3.28 25.94
C GLU A 716 15.28 2.94 24.49
N VAL A 717 14.45 3.39 23.55
CA VAL A 717 14.74 3.42 22.12
C VAL A 717 15.85 4.44 21.88
N ALA A 718 16.89 4.09 21.13
CA ALA A 718 17.95 5.04 20.78
C ALA A 718 17.43 6.11 19.81
N MET A 719 18.06 7.27 19.87
CA MET A 719 17.66 8.44 19.08
C MET A 719 17.92 8.23 17.58
N ASN A 720 17.00 8.64 16.71
CA ASN A 720 17.33 8.97 15.33
C ASN A 720 18.22 10.22 15.33
N GLY A 721 19.50 10.02 15.05
CA GLY A 721 20.52 11.08 15.16
C GLY A 721 20.84 11.81 13.86
N TYR A 722 20.04 11.64 12.81
CA TYR A 722 20.27 12.36 11.57
C TYR A 722 19.67 13.77 11.60
N GLY A 723 20.48 14.79 11.34
CA GLY A 723 20.02 16.16 11.21
C GLY A 723 21.07 17.06 10.55
N ILE A 724 20.60 17.92 9.66
CA ILE A 724 21.42 19.00 9.05
C ILE A 724 20.98 20.31 9.67
N TYR A 725 21.97 21.03 10.22
CA TYR A 725 21.76 22.34 10.85
C TYR A 725 22.48 23.41 10.04
N GLU A 726 21.71 24.29 9.40
CA GLU A 726 22.24 25.41 8.60
C GLU A 726 21.51 26.71 8.91
N GLY A 727 22.29 27.76 9.09
CA GLY A 727 21.75 29.13 9.29
C GLY A 727 20.96 29.36 10.58
N GLY A 728 21.14 28.54 11.60
CA GLY A 728 20.39 28.62 12.87
C GLY A 728 19.14 27.75 12.90
N GLU A 729 18.91 26.96 11.87
CA GLU A 729 17.72 26.11 11.72
C GLU A 729 18.10 24.70 11.21
N TYR A 730 17.27 23.70 11.55
CA TYR A 730 17.38 22.40 10.92
C TYR A 730 16.77 22.44 9.53
N THR A 731 17.56 22.04 8.56
CA THR A 731 17.13 22.03 7.17
C THR A 731 16.55 20.69 6.78
N ASP A 732 17.11 19.59 7.28
CA ASP A 732 16.67 18.24 6.90
C ASP A 732 16.77 17.24 8.06
N THR A 733 15.78 16.35 8.15
CA THR A 733 15.81 15.11 8.91
C THR A 733 15.57 13.94 7.95
N LYS A 734 16.09 12.77 8.29
CA LYS A 734 15.82 11.53 7.53
C LYS A 734 15.19 10.47 8.41
N THR A 735 14.21 9.83 7.84
CA THR A 735 13.47 8.74 8.48
C THR A 735 14.32 7.48 8.62
N GLY A 736 14.11 6.72 9.67
CA GLY A 736 14.75 5.41 9.86
C GLY A 736 16.26 5.45 10.04
N CYS A 737 16.82 6.53 10.56
CA CYS A 737 18.22 6.61 10.93
C CYS A 737 18.43 6.24 12.40
N GLY A 738 19.55 5.62 12.70
CA GLY A 738 19.96 5.35 14.08
C GLY A 738 20.84 6.44 14.66
N PRO A 739 21.31 6.27 15.90
CA PRO A 739 22.24 7.20 16.55
C PRO A 739 23.58 7.23 15.80
N ILE A 740 24.29 8.35 15.93
CA ILE A 740 25.63 8.49 15.32
C ILE A 740 26.68 7.57 15.95
N SER A 741 26.47 7.19 17.23
CA SER A 741 27.23 6.19 17.96
C SER A 741 26.37 5.58 19.05
N SER A 742 26.77 4.45 19.62
CA SER A 742 26.02 3.77 20.68
C SER A 742 25.78 4.69 21.87
N GLY A 743 24.51 4.90 22.24
CA GLY A 743 24.08 5.76 23.35
C GLY A 743 24.23 7.26 23.10
N SER A 744 24.50 7.69 21.87
CA SER A 744 24.62 9.12 21.53
C SER A 744 23.25 9.81 21.58
N THR A 745 23.25 11.03 22.08
CA THR A 745 22.16 12.01 21.98
C THR A 745 22.54 13.18 21.09
N SER A 746 23.65 13.08 20.34
CA SER A 746 24.12 14.06 19.39
C SER A 746 23.64 13.73 17.97
N TYR A 747 23.62 14.71 17.11
CA TYR A 747 23.21 14.59 15.71
C TYR A 747 24.35 14.85 14.73
N ALA A 748 24.22 14.32 13.52
CA ALA A 748 25.11 14.60 12.39
C ALA A 748 24.36 14.36 11.06
N ALA A 749 24.93 14.87 9.97
CA ALA A 749 24.44 14.61 8.62
C ALA A 749 24.82 13.20 8.08
N THR A 750 24.94 12.22 8.98
CA THR A 750 25.25 10.83 8.65
C THR A 750 24.11 9.94 9.15
N CYS A 751 23.46 9.23 8.23
CA CYS A 751 22.42 8.27 8.56
C CYS A 751 23.02 6.89 8.77
N ASN A 752 22.88 6.35 9.98
CA ASN A 752 23.04 4.93 10.24
C ASN A 752 21.70 4.24 9.91
N ALA A 753 21.59 3.71 8.70
CA ALA A 753 20.34 3.19 8.17
C ALA A 753 19.69 2.14 9.10
N TYR A 754 18.37 2.10 9.12
CA TYR A 754 17.50 1.30 10.00
C TYR A 754 17.88 -0.19 10.10
N ASN A 755 18.46 -0.76 9.05
CA ASN A 755 18.85 -2.17 8.95
C ASN A 755 20.32 -2.43 9.33
N THR A 756 21.06 -1.40 9.79
CA THR A 756 22.41 -1.54 10.32
C THR A 756 22.39 -1.84 11.82
N THR A 757 23.49 -2.31 12.39
CA THR A 757 23.59 -2.60 13.84
C THR A 757 23.26 -1.38 14.70
N LEU A 758 23.72 -0.18 14.35
CA LEU A 758 23.38 1.05 15.06
C LEU A 758 21.94 1.49 14.74
N GLY A 759 21.53 1.40 13.47
CA GLY A 759 20.17 1.73 13.06
C GLY A 759 19.12 0.96 13.84
N MET A 760 19.27 -0.35 13.97
CA MET A 760 18.33 -1.20 14.71
C MET A 760 18.16 -0.82 16.19
N THR A 761 19.10 -0.14 16.82
CA THR A 761 18.95 0.32 18.20
C THR A 761 17.87 1.39 18.37
N ALA A 762 17.56 2.14 17.30
CA ALA A 762 16.48 3.15 17.26
C ALA A 762 15.09 2.56 17.00
N SER A 763 14.97 1.23 16.97
CA SER A 763 13.71 0.52 16.83
C SER A 763 13.08 0.20 18.18
N THR A 764 11.76 0.18 18.24
CA THR A 764 10.95 -0.21 19.40
C THR A 764 11.20 -1.66 19.87
N THR A 765 11.79 -2.49 19.03
CA THR A 765 12.15 -3.88 19.35
C THR A 765 13.66 -4.09 19.52
N GLY A 766 14.48 -3.11 19.12
CA GLY A 766 15.92 -3.25 19.07
C GLY A 766 16.43 -4.11 17.91
N ASN A 767 15.57 -4.39 16.94
CA ASN A 767 15.86 -5.08 15.70
C ASN A 767 15.10 -4.42 14.52
N VAL A 768 15.22 -4.95 13.32
CA VAL A 768 14.64 -4.38 12.11
C VAL A 768 13.11 -4.39 12.07
N PHE A 769 12.43 -5.17 12.92
CA PHE A 769 10.99 -5.40 12.84
C PHE A 769 10.11 -4.38 13.59
N GLY A 770 10.70 -3.54 14.46
CA GLY A 770 9.94 -2.54 15.22
C GLY A 770 9.66 -1.26 14.43
N VAL A 771 9.06 -0.30 15.14
CA VAL A 771 8.80 1.07 14.70
C VAL A 771 10.04 1.93 14.96
N TYR A 772 10.38 2.82 14.06
CA TYR A 772 11.52 3.74 14.14
C TYR A 772 11.06 5.18 14.38
N ASP A 773 12.01 6.06 14.63
CA ASP A 773 11.82 7.51 14.76
C ASP A 773 10.91 7.94 15.93
N MET A 774 10.64 7.05 16.89
CA MET A 774 9.89 7.40 18.11
C MET A 774 10.75 8.11 19.16
N ASN A 775 12.02 8.30 18.90
CA ASN A 775 12.96 9.09 19.67
C ASN A 775 13.91 9.79 18.71
N GLY A 776 13.89 11.12 18.68
CA GLY A 776 14.67 11.92 17.71
C GLY A 776 14.02 11.97 16.33
N GLY A 777 14.78 12.31 15.27
CA GLY A 777 14.21 12.64 13.99
C GLY A 777 13.53 14.02 14.05
N ALA A 778 12.23 14.06 13.84
CA ALA A 778 11.44 15.28 13.99
C ALA A 778 10.43 15.18 15.13
N ASN A 779 9.93 16.30 15.61
CA ASN A 779 8.81 16.32 16.54
C ASN A 779 7.54 15.78 15.87
N GLU A 780 6.90 14.76 16.41
CA GLU A 780 5.69 14.19 15.81
C GLU A 780 4.42 14.79 16.39
N LEU A 781 3.69 15.58 15.57
CA LEU A 781 2.34 16.03 15.89
C LEU A 781 1.41 14.82 15.98
N VAL A 782 0.68 14.72 17.08
CA VAL A 782 -0.31 13.67 17.30
C VAL A 782 -1.70 14.29 17.46
N MET A 783 -2.74 13.54 17.13
CA MET A 783 -4.14 13.94 17.30
C MET A 783 -4.53 13.89 18.78
N GLY A 784 -4.03 14.85 19.50
CA GLY A 784 -4.34 15.16 20.90
C GLY A 784 -4.56 16.67 21.06
N ASN A 785 -5.67 17.07 21.70
CA ASN A 785 -6.02 18.47 21.84
C ASN A 785 -6.73 18.75 23.15
N ILE A 786 -6.55 19.96 23.67
CA ILE A 786 -7.30 20.41 24.85
C ILE A 786 -8.63 21.05 24.44
N SER A 787 -9.70 20.76 25.18
CA SER A 787 -11.00 21.39 24.96
C SER A 787 -10.97 22.88 25.31
N SER A 788 -11.75 23.71 24.62
CA SER A 788 -11.76 25.17 24.77
C SER A 788 -12.46 25.68 26.04
N GLY A 789 -12.87 24.82 26.95
CA GLY A 789 -13.40 25.19 28.28
C GLY A 789 -14.82 25.76 28.32
N SER A 790 -15.43 26.15 27.23
CA SER A 790 -16.79 26.71 27.19
C SER A 790 -17.70 25.91 26.28
N GLY A 791 -18.49 25.01 26.85
CA GLY A 791 -19.60 24.34 26.14
C GLY A 791 -19.25 23.01 25.50
N SER A 792 -20.25 22.38 24.94
CA SER A 792 -20.17 21.06 24.34
C SER A 792 -19.21 21.02 23.16
N TYR A 793 -18.21 20.15 23.21
CA TYR A 793 -17.41 19.70 22.06
C TYR A 793 -16.59 20.72 21.25
N SER A 794 -16.11 21.79 21.81
CA SER A 794 -15.19 22.66 21.10
C SER A 794 -13.74 22.28 21.37
N PHE A 795 -13.01 21.80 20.35
CA PHE A 795 -11.56 21.68 20.37
C PHE A 795 -10.90 23.01 19.94
N HIS A 796 -9.65 23.17 20.26
CA HIS A 796 -8.96 24.43 19.98
C HIS A 796 -8.30 24.37 18.59
N THR A 797 -8.70 25.26 17.69
CA THR A 797 -8.26 25.25 16.27
C THR A 797 -7.02 26.04 15.97
N SER A 798 -6.57 26.89 16.89
CA SER A 798 -5.48 27.83 16.62
C SER A 798 -4.22 27.15 16.08
N GLY A 799 -3.71 27.63 14.96
CA GLY A 799 -2.52 27.14 14.31
C GLY A 799 -2.73 25.82 13.52
N SER A 800 -3.72 25.01 13.87
CA SER A 800 -3.85 23.64 13.32
C SER A 800 -4.40 23.56 11.90
N GLY A 801 -4.99 24.66 11.39
CA GLY A 801 -5.66 24.65 10.08
C GLY A 801 -7.07 24.02 10.05
N PHE A 802 -7.51 23.37 11.13
CA PHE A 802 -8.88 22.86 11.22
C PHE A 802 -9.91 23.97 11.37
N ALA A 803 -11.06 23.83 10.72
CA ALA A 803 -12.24 24.64 11.03
C ALA A 803 -12.85 24.20 12.37
N SER A 804 -13.49 25.10 13.09
CA SER A 804 -14.17 24.76 14.36
C SER A 804 -15.31 23.75 14.19
N SER A 805 -15.90 23.70 13.00
CA SER A 805 -16.92 22.73 12.62
C SER A 805 -16.41 21.33 12.31
N TRP A 806 -15.08 21.14 12.21
CA TRP A 806 -14.50 19.83 11.90
C TRP A 806 -14.78 18.81 13.01
N TYR A 807 -14.79 19.23 14.27
CA TYR A 807 -15.01 18.31 15.38
C TYR A 807 -16.49 17.99 15.53
N THR A 808 -16.85 16.79 15.16
CA THR A 808 -18.22 16.24 15.21
C THR A 808 -18.19 14.87 15.87
N THR A 809 -19.36 14.25 16.05
CA THR A 809 -19.44 12.88 16.55
C THR A 809 -18.67 11.89 15.66
N SER A 810 -18.70 12.09 14.34
CA SER A 810 -18.00 11.22 13.37
C SER A 810 -16.49 11.42 13.35
N THR A 811 -16.00 12.64 13.58
CA THR A 811 -14.55 12.93 13.59
C THR A 811 -13.91 12.80 14.97
N ALA A 812 -14.70 12.67 16.03
CA ALA A 812 -14.21 12.50 17.40
C ALA A 812 -13.30 11.26 17.57
N LYS A 813 -13.51 10.23 16.74
CA LYS A 813 -12.65 9.02 16.71
C LYS A 813 -11.18 9.31 16.40
N TYR A 814 -10.89 10.40 15.71
CA TYR A 814 -9.55 10.81 15.32
C TYR A 814 -8.82 11.65 16.38
N LEU A 815 -9.47 11.99 17.48
CA LEU A 815 -8.91 12.97 18.41
C LEU A 815 -8.99 12.51 19.88
N THR A 816 -7.86 12.44 20.55
CA THR A 816 -7.83 12.31 22.02
C THR A 816 -7.97 13.70 22.65
N THR A 817 -9.04 13.92 23.38
CA THR A 817 -9.35 15.21 24.00
C THR A 817 -8.97 15.24 25.48
N TYR A 818 -8.54 16.41 25.93
CA TYR A 818 -8.05 16.65 27.30
C TYR A 818 -8.72 17.87 27.93
N ALA A 819 -8.69 17.95 29.26
CA ALA A 819 -9.23 19.12 29.94
C ALA A 819 -8.39 20.38 29.68
N TYR A 820 -9.09 21.49 29.59
CA TYR A 820 -8.53 22.83 29.47
C TYR A 820 -7.63 23.18 30.67
N GLY A 821 -6.54 23.91 30.41
CA GLY A 821 -5.64 24.46 31.41
C GLY A 821 -5.12 25.80 30.96
N THR A 822 -5.19 26.82 31.83
CA THR A 822 -4.75 28.21 31.58
C THR A 822 -3.29 28.44 31.92
N SER A 823 -2.72 27.62 32.75
CA SER A 823 -1.32 27.65 33.13
C SER A 823 -0.82 26.23 33.10
N ASP A 824 0.07 25.93 32.26
CA ASP A 824 1.29 25.31 32.64
C ASP A 824 1.90 24.35 31.66
N LYS A 825 3.00 24.83 31.13
CA LYS A 825 4.08 23.99 30.65
C LYS A 825 4.75 23.14 31.75
N ASN A 826 4.29 23.17 33.00
CA ASN A 826 4.92 22.43 34.06
C ASN A 826 4.29 21.05 34.23
N GLN A 827 5.10 20.12 34.61
CA GLN A 827 4.75 18.74 34.95
C GLN A 827 3.65 18.63 36.04
N THR A 828 3.30 19.74 36.71
CA THR A 828 2.17 19.80 37.63
C THR A 828 0.81 19.52 36.98
N ALA A 829 0.72 19.72 35.68
CA ALA A 829 -0.48 19.45 34.90
C ALA A 829 -0.54 18.02 34.34
N TYR A 830 0.46 17.19 34.57
CA TYR A 830 0.51 15.81 34.06
C TYR A 830 -0.72 14.97 34.42
N ASN A 831 -1.37 15.27 35.54
CA ASN A 831 -2.59 14.58 36.00
C ASN A 831 -3.81 14.80 35.08
N ARG A 832 -3.73 15.75 34.15
CA ARG A 832 -4.74 15.92 33.07
C ARG A 832 -4.59 14.87 31.96
N GLY A 833 -3.47 14.16 31.88
CA GLY A 833 -3.29 13.03 30.98
C GLY A 833 -4.35 11.95 31.22
N ARG A 834 -4.52 11.05 30.27
CA ARG A 834 -5.48 9.97 30.33
C ARG A 834 -4.81 8.63 30.56
N LEU A 835 -5.56 7.69 31.11
CA LEU A 835 -5.05 6.33 31.31
C LEU A 835 -4.73 5.70 29.94
N GLY A 836 -3.50 5.27 29.72
CA GLY A 836 -3.02 4.68 28.48
C GLY A 836 -2.30 5.64 27.52
N ASP A 837 -2.31 6.96 27.74
CA ASP A 837 -1.66 7.93 26.84
C ASP A 837 -0.14 8.06 27.02
N ALA A 838 0.43 7.29 27.94
CA ALA A 838 1.85 7.34 28.30
C ALA A 838 2.32 8.74 28.74
N ILE A 839 1.49 9.47 29.49
CA ILE A 839 1.82 10.78 30.07
C ILE A 839 1.78 10.69 31.60
N SER A 840 0.59 10.71 32.19
CA SER A 840 0.46 10.77 33.64
C SER A 840 0.97 9.53 34.34
N GLU A 841 0.93 8.39 33.74
CA GLU A 841 1.37 7.12 34.32
C GLU A 841 2.90 7.01 34.40
N VAL A 842 3.65 7.77 33.58
CA VAL A 842 5.11 7.66 33.42
C VAL A 842 5.89 8.77 34.14
N VAL A 843 5.23 9.69 34.80
CA VAL A 843 5.90 10.80 35.53
C VAL A 843 6.50 10.32 36.82
N LEU A 844 7.80 10.58 36.99
CA LEU A 844 8.57 10.22 38.21
C LEU A 844 8.79 11.43 39.11
N THR A 845 8.94 12.64 38.53
CA THR A 845 9.26 13.85 39.27
C THR A 845 8.44 15.01 38.74
N ALA A 846 7.64 15.66 39.58
CA ALA A 846 6.68 16.70 39.17
C ALA A 846 7.30 18.05 38.78
N ASN A 847 8.48 18.35 39.22
CA ASN A 847 9.09 19.69 39.13
C ASN A 847 10.36 19.73 38.26
N SER A 848 10.57 18.79 37.40
CA SER A 848 11.74 18.70 36.49
C SER A 848 11.33 18.74 35.03
N ASN A 849 12.08 19.42 34.18
CA ASN A 849 11.89 19.39 32.73
C ASN A 849 12.14 17.99 32.13
N THR A 850 12.67 17.06 32.93
CA THR A 850 12.95 15.68 32.54
C THR A 850 12.31 14.72 33.54
N GLY A 851 11.05 14.99 33.90
CA GLY A 851 10.34 14.26 34.94
C GLY A 851 9.72 12.93 34.52
N GLY A 852 9.76 12.59 33.24
CA GLY A 852 9.25 11.32 32.70
C GLY A 852 10.22 10.15 32.89
N TRP A 853 9.80 8.98 32.48
CA TRP A 853 10.68 7.80 32.36
C TRP A 853 11.86 8.13 31.43
N TYR A 854 13.00 7.55 31.70
CA TYR A 854 14.27 7.76 30.96
C TYR A 854 14.75 9.23 30.89
N SER A 855 14.20 10.09 31.74
CA SER A 855 14.43 11.55 31.73
C SER A 855 13.76 12.28 30.59
N ASP A 856 12.71 11.71 30.02
CA ASP A 856 11.94 12.35 28.96
C ASP A 856 11.19 13.56 29.48
N LEU A 857 11.09 14.59 28.62
CA LEU A 857 10.34 15.80 28.91
C LEU A 857 8.82 15.52 28.84
N VAL A 858 8.10 15.81 29.94
CA VAL A 858 6.64 15.70 29.98
C VAL A 858 6.03 17.05 30.29
N GLN A 859 5.36 17.64 29.32
CA GLN A 859 4.63 18.90 29.45
C GLN A 859 3.22 18.72 28.88
N MET A 860 2.24 19.40 29.47
CA MET A 860 0.86 19.37 28.98
C MET A 860 0.54 20.61 28.14
N PRO A 861 -0.25 20.50 27.09
CA PRO A 861 -0.80 21.62 26.36
C PRO A 861 -1.54 22.61 27.27
N TRP A 862 -1.48 23.89 26.92
CA TRP A 862 -2.09 24.98 27.66
C TRP A 862 -2.48 26.13 26.74
N ILE A 863 -3.45 26.95 27.19
CA ILE A 863 -3.93 28.12 26.45
C ILE A 863 -3.98 29.31 27.41
N THR A 864 -3.45 30.45 26.96
CA THR A 864 -3.65 31.76 27.61
C THR A 864 -4.27 32.72 26.62
N SER A 865 -4.54 33.95 27.05
CA SER A 865 -5.01 35.04 26.17
C SER A 865 -3.99 35.46 25.10
N SER A 866 -2.71 35.09 25.26
CA SER A 866 -1.63 35.47 24.37
C SER A 866 -0.88 34.32 23.73
N SER A 867 -1.14 33.07 24.15
CA SER A 867 -0.39 31.89 23.67
C SER A 867 -1.30 30.66 23.61
N ASN A 868 -1.29 29.99 22.50
CA ASN A 868 -2.16 28.85 22.19
C ASN A 868 -1.32 27.61 21.85
N TYR A 869 -0.98 26.82 22.86
CA TYR A 869 -0.24 25.56 22.71
C TYR A 869 -1.18 24.40 23.03
N SER A 870 -2.14 24.16 22.15
CA SER A 870 -3.27 23.27 22.41
C SER A 870 -3.09 21.86 21.91
N TRP A 871 -2.09 21.62 21.09
CA TRP A 871 -1.82 20.33 20.46
C TRP A 871 -0.66 19.59 21.15
N PHE A 872 -0.72 18.29 21.09
CA PHE A 872 0.31 17.40 21.60
C PHE A 872 1.36 17.07 20.55
N CYS A 873 2.60 16.90 21.00
CA CYS A 873 3.73 16.50 20.19
C CYS A 873 4.58 15.49 20.96
N ARG A 874 5.04 14.46 20.26
CA ARG A 874 5.73 13.31 20.84
C ARG A 874 7.12 13.11 20.24
N GLY A 875 7.91 12.17 20.83
CA GLY A 875 9.22 11.73 20.34
C GLY A 875 10.37 12.69 20.59
N GLY A 876 10.23 13.90 20.10
CA GLY A 876 11.27 14.95 20.16
C GLY A 876 12.09 15.05 18.90
N SER A 877 12.59 16.23 18.63
CA SER A 877 13.46 16.53 17.49
C SER A 877 14.93 16.26 17.83
N VAL A 878 15.72 15.92 16.84
CA VAL A 878 17.20 15.86 16.94
C VAL A 878 17.83 17.15 17.52
N THR A 879 17.06 18.24 17.53
CA THR A 879 17.47 19.53 18.08
C THR A 879 17.39 19.58 19.60
N ASP A 880 16.57 18.74 20.18
CA ASP A 880 16.36 18.71 21.60
C ASP A 880 17.51 17.95 22.26
N SER A 881 18.47 18.65 22.83
CA SER A 881 19.67 18.06 23.41
C SER A 881 19.40 17.13 24.62
N THR A 882 18.24 17.26 25.27
CA THR A 882 17.85 16.46 26.45
C THR A 882 16.33 16.31 26.51
N GLY A 883 15.86 15.23 27.12
CA GLY A 883 14.43 15.00 27.33
C GLY A 883 13.68 14.48 26.10
N MET A 884 14.41 14.02 25.07
CA MET A 884 13.83 13.27 23.95
C MET A 884 13.53 11.84 24.41
N GLY A 885 12.58 11.19 23.76
CA GLY A 885 12.29 9.81 24.03
C GLY A 885 10.86 9.42 23.68
N ILE A 886 10.61 8.13 23.73
CA ILE A 886 9.30 7.56 23.39
C ILE A 886 8.18 8.02 24.35
N PHE A 887 8.53 8.37 25.58
CA PHE A 887 7.61 8.91 26.59
C PHE A 887 7.57 10.44 26.63
N ARG A 888 8.32 11.11 25.77
CA ARG A 888 8.26 12.57 25.65
C ARG A 888 6.88 13.03 25.24
N ASN A 889 6.44 14.09 25.87
CA ASN A 889 5.23 14.82 25.52
C ASN A 889 5.45 16.31 25.71
N ILE A 890 5.23 17.08 24.68
CA ILE A 890 5.26 18.55 24.71
C ILE A 890 4.00 19.11 24.04
N HIS A 891 3.92 20.41 24.01
CA HIS A 891 2.81 21.17 23.46
C HIS A 891 3.26 22.04 22.29
N LEU A 892 2.44 22.10 21.24
CA LEU A 892 2.65 22.94 20.07
C LEU A 892 1.35 23.66 19.66
N PRO A 893 1.43 24.76 18.87
CA PRO A 893 0.24 25.42 18.35
C PRO A 893 -0.53 24.58 17.32
N GLY A 894 0.08 23.57 16.72
CA GLY A 894 -0.52 22.76 15.66
C GLY A 894 -0.31 23.28 14.24
N ASP A 895 0.43 24.40 14.08
CA ASP A 895 0.71 25.05 12.79
C ASP A 895 1.95 24.51 12.07
N GLY A 896 2.61 23.52 12.64
CA GLY A 896 3.82 22.93 12.09
C GLY A 896 5.06 23.82 12.26
N PHE A 897 5.95 23.37 13.11
CA PHE A 897 7.29 23.94 13.21
C PHE A 897 8.21 23.33 12.17
N MET A 898 9.37 23.94 11.95
CA MET A 898 10.34 23.51 10.95
C MET A 898 10.85 22.08 11.16
N ASP A 899 10.76 21.58 12.36
CA ASP A 899 11.14 20.25 12.80
C ASP A 899 9.94 19.38 13.21
N SER A 900 8.73 19.70 12.71
CA SER A 900 7.51 18.96 13.02
C SER A 900 7.06 18.10 11.85
N THR A 901 6.78 16.86 12.12
CA THR A 901 6.17 15.86 11.22
C THR A 901 5.00 15.17 11.91
N THR A 902 4.59 14.02 11.41
CA THR A 902 3.58 13.14 12.01
C THR A 902 3.81 11.69 11.62
N ARG A 903 2.90 10.82 12.07
CA ARG A 903 2.90 9.40 11.76
C ARG A 903 1.50 8.92 11.34
N ALA A 904 1.48 8.01 10.39
CA ALA A 904 0.24 7.41 9.92
C ALA A 904 -0.18 6.22 10.79
N VAL A 905 -1.48 6.08 10.96
CA VAL A 905 -2.14 4.85 11.43
C VAL A 905 -3.11 4.39 10.34
N LEU A 906 -3.13 3.08 10.10
CA LEU A 906 -4.07 2.42 9.21
C LEU A 906 -4.83 1.34 9.99
N ILE A 907 -6.15 1.40 9.98
CA ILE A 907 -7.02 0.38 10.55
C ILE A 907 -7.66 -0.41 9.41
N ILE A 908 -7.64 -1.72 9.52
CA ILE A 908 -8.42 -2.65 8.70
C ILE A 908 -9.48 -3.26 9.64
N PHE A 909 -10.75 -3.12 9.26
CA PHE A 909 -11.88 -3.56 10.07
C PHE A 909 -12.26 -5.02 9.87
#